data_a6193ed42c17eea006f42508f68142ef
#
_entry.id   a6193ed42c17eea006f42508f68142ef
#
_cell.length_a   1.000
_cell.length_b   1.000
_cell.length_c   1.000
_cell.angle_alpha   90.00
_cell.angle_beta   90.00
_cell.angle_gamma   90.00
#
_symmetry.space_group_name_H-M   'P 1'
#
loop_
_entity.id
_entity.type
_entity.pdbx_description
1 polymer ?
#
loop_
_entity_poly.entity_id
_entity_poly.type
_entity_poly.pdbx_seq_one_letter_code
_entity_poly.pdbx_strand_id
1 'polypeptide(L)'
;MTQPPRPTRLAQPTQPTQLPWPPERAEPTPPPELVQRAQPTPPLPPTEAPAGRERARPPQAPRPVRAPQAPPGGRLSPARPLRIAVVGGGPGGLYAAALLRRLTPGPEVTVWERNAPDDTFGFGVVLSDETLGGIEHADPAVYAALREDFVRWDDIDVVHRGRTLTSGGHGFAALGRRRLLRILHERCRALGVRLNFRTHAPPAAELARSYDLVIAADGVHSATRQDCADVFGTRLTTHRCRYIWLSADFAFDAFRFEVAETEHGVLQLHGYPYAPDASTVIVEAREEVWRRAGLDRLDERESTRRCAELFADALGGRPLRGNRSQWTAFRTVVNERWWHGNTVLLGDAAHTAHFSIGSGTKLAMEDAVALADHLASCLANHPAGHLADHRQDRSSVSEALAAYEAERRPAVESTQRAARASLEWFENLALYVDQPPRRFAFNLLTRSRRVTHDNLRLRDAAFVTAVEREAELPPDTPPMFTPFRLRGLTLRNRVVVSPMDMYSAQDGTPGDFHLVHLGARALGGAGLVMTEMVCVSPEGRITPGCTGLYADVHEGVWRRVVEFAHDASPGTALGVQLGHSGRKGSTRLMWEGMDDPLPRGNWPLAAPSPLPYRRGVSQVPQALDTAGLAAVREQFVAAARRAARAGFDLLELHCAHGYLLSSFLSPLTNHRTDAYGGTLAARLRYPLEVFDAVREVWPADSPMTVRISATDWAEGGTTADDAVAVAAAFAAHGADAVDVSTGQVVPDERPDFGRSYQTPYADRIRNELGVPVIAVGAISSWDDVNSLLLAGRVDLCALGRPHLYDPHWTLHAAAEQGYTGPGAPWPLPYRAGSRRPPTGRADGR
;
A
#
# COMPACT_ATOMS: atom_id res chain seq x y z
N MET A 1 66.71 -35.47 6.48
CA MET A 1 67.14 -34.24 5.75
C MET A 1 67.18 -34.55 4.26
N THR A 2 66.10 -34.23 3.57
CA THR A 2 66.02 -34.24 2.11
C THR A 2 65.01 -33.13 1.72
N GLN A 3 65.48 -32.18 0.94
CA GLN A 3 64.70 -31.04 0.44
C GLN A 3 63.65 -31.50 -0.59
N PRO A 4 62.51 -30.82 -0.65
CA PRO A 4 61.51 -31.02 -1.74
C PRO A 4 61.94 -30.30 -3.05
N PRO A 5 61.50 -30.78 -4.22
CA PRO A 5 61.90 -30.23 -5.53
C PRO A 5 61.18 -28.94 -5.88
N ARG A 6 61.81 -28.07 -6.66
CA ARG A 6 61.32 -26.78 -7.16
C ARG A 6 60.23 -27.03 -8.24
N PRO A 7 59.20 -26.12 -8.35
CA PRO A 7 58.20 -26.23 -9.40
C PRO A 7 58.72 -25.71 -10.76
N THR A 8 58.37 -26.46 -11.78
CA THR A 8 58.65 -26.20 -13.21
C THR A 8 57.87 -24.98 -13.73
N ARG A 9 58.55 -24.08 -14.45
CA ARG A 9 57.93 -22.96 -15.14
C ARG A 9 56.98 -23.42 -16.21
N LEU A 10 55.70 -22.97 -16.14
CA LEU A 10 54.73 -23.06 -17.25
C LEU A 10 55.02 -21.96 -18.27
N ALA A 11 55.02 -22.31 -19.55
CA ALA A 11 55.22 -21.45 -20.69
C ALA A 11 54.05 -20.44 -20.85
N GLN A 12 54.38 -19.20 -21.26
CA GLN A 12 53.40 -18.18 -21.60
C GLN A 12 52.71 -18.52 -22.92
N PRO A 13 51.37 -18.28 -23.06
CA PRO A 13 50.70 -18.43 -24.33
C PRO A 13 51.02 -17.31 -25.30
N THR A 14 51.30 -17.67 -26.52
CA THR A 14 51.58 -16.82 -27.68
C THR A 14 50.32 -16.02 -28.08
N GLN A 15 50.53 -14.73 -28.39
CA GLN A 15 49.49 -13.82 -28.91
C GLN A 15 48.90 -14.33 -30.24
N PRO A 16 47.60 -14.19 -30.49
CA PRO A 16 47.02 -14.49 -31.81
C PRO A 16 47.31 -13.37 -32.79
N THR A 17 47.78 -13.78 -33.97
CA THR A 17 48.04 -12.96 -35.17
C THR A 17 46.76 -12.26 -35.65
N GLN A 18 46.82 -10.96 -35.85
CA GLN A 18 45.76 -10.17 -36.49
C GLN A 18 45.69 -10.50 -37.99
N LEU A 19 44.49 -10.91 -38.43
CA LEU A 19 44.15 -10.95 -39.86
C LEU A 19 43.67 -9.58 -40.32
N PRO A 20 44.02 -9.15 -41.56
CA PRO A 20 43.68 -7.82 -42.08
C PRO A 20 42.20 -7.74 -42.50
N TRP A 21 41.61 -6.59 -42.24
CA TRP A 21 40.23 -6.22 -42.65
C TRP A 21 40.16 -6.12 -44.20
N PRO A 22 39.03 -6.52 -44.82
CA PRO A 22 38.82 -6.24 -46.24
C PRO A 22 38.44 -4.77 -46.46
N PRO A 23 38.66 -4.19 -47.67
CA PRO A 23 38.49 -2.78 -47.94
C PRO A 23 37.02 -2.33 -47.97
N GLU A 24 36.82 -1.06 -47.61
CA GLU A 24 35.55 -0.31 -47.59
C GLU A 24 34.78 -0.47 -48.91
N ARG A 25 33.52 -0.85 -48.78
CA ARG A 25 32.54 -0.74 -49.86
C ARG A 25 31.86 0.62 -49.81
N ALA A 26 31.79 1.24 -51.03
CA ALA A 26 31.14 2.50 -51.31
C ALA A 26 29.71 2.62 -50.79
N GLU A 27 29.35 3.81 -50.35
CA GLU A 27 28.02 4.22 -49.93
C GLU A 27 26.96 3.98 -51.00
N PRO A 28 25.77 3.43 -50.67
CA PRO A 28 24.65 3.39 -51.57
C PRO A 28 23.89 4.72 -51.53
N THR A 29 23.60 5.26 -52.73
CA THR A 29 22.78 6.42 -53.03
C THR A 29 21.36 6.25 -52.47
N PRO A 30 20.73 7.30 -51.90
CA PRO A 30 19.36 7.21 -51.37
C PRO A 30 18.31 7.09 -52.48
N PRO A 31 17.26 6.29 -52.26
CA PRO A 31 16.14 6.24 -53.21
C PRO A 31 15.22 7.47 -53.07
N PRO A 32 14.50 7.86 -54.16
CA PRO A 32 13.73 9.08 -54.20
C PRO A 32 12.48 9.04 -53.33
N GLU A 33 12.14 10.20 -52.74
CA GLU A 33 10.99 10.49 -51.91
C GLU A 33 9.68 10.16 -52.63
N LEU A 34 8.88 9.30 -52.02
CA LEU A 34 7.45 9.15 -52.31
C LEU A 34 6.63 9.74 -51.16
N VAL A 35 6.37 11.03 -51.25
CA VAL A 35 5.36 11.70 -50.46
C VAL A 35 3.97 11.33 -51.04
N GLN A 36 3.26 10.44 -50.41
CA GLN A 36 1.83 10.33 -50.57
C GLN A 36 1.09 10.54 -49.25
N ARG A 37 0.50 11.70 -49.11
CA ARG A 37 -0.46 12.01 -48.06
C ARG A 37 -1.67 11.09 -48.25
N ALA A 38 -1.93 10.23 -47.27
CA ALA A 38 -3.22 9.51 -47.14
C ALA A 38 -4.28 10.50 -46.69
N GLN A 39 -5.29 10.69 -47.52
CA GLN A 39 -6.55 11.38 -47.18
C GLN A 39 -7.40 10.44 -46.29
N PRO A 40 -8.17 10.97 -45.35
CA PRO A 40 -9.07 10.14 -44.52
C PRO A 40 -10.24 9.61 -45.35
N THR A 41 -10.51 8.33 -45.25
CA THR A 41 -11.63 7.61 -45.84
C THR A 41 -12.94 8.11 -45.25
N PRO A 42 -13.96 8.36 -46.07
CA PRO A 42 -15.29 8.75 -45.58
C PRO A 42 -16.03 7.58 -44.92
N PRO A 43 -16.90 7.83 -43.94
CA PRO A 43 -17.65 6.78 -43.25
C PRO A 43 -18.68 6.09 -44.16
N LEU A 44 -18.79 4.76 -43.99
CA LEU A 44 -19.79 3.91 -44.64
C LEU A 44 -21.23 4.32 -44.27
N PRO A 45 -22.19 4.21 -45.15
CA PRO A 45 -23.58 4.54 -44.87
C PRO A 45 -24.21 3.50 -43.91
N PRO A 46 -25.16 3.92 -43.07
CA PRO A 46 -25.81 3.04 -42.11
C PRO A 46 -26.77 2.07 -42.81
N THR A 47 -26.66 0.79 -42.42
CA THR A 47 -27.60 -0.27 -42.76
C THR A 47 -28.97 0.00 -42.12
N GLU A 48 -30.01 -0.08 -42.87
CA GLU A 48 -31.42 0.07 -42.47
C GLU A 48 -31.82 -0.99 -41.43
N ALA A 49 -32.37 -0.52 -40.32
CA ALA A 49 -33.05 -1.36 -39.32
C ALA A 49 -34.57 -1.26 -39.50
N PRO A 50 -35.32 -2.35 -39.22
CA PRO A 50 -36.73 -2.41 -39.54
C PRO A 50 -37.63 -1.50 -38.68
N ALA A 51 -38.65 -0.97 -39.30
CA ALA A 51 -39.63 -0.05 -38.77
C ALA A 51 -40.46 -0.63 -37.61
N GLY A 52 -40.69 0.21 -36.59
CA GLY A 52 -41.85 0.05 -35.75
C GLY A 52 -41.59 0.24 -34.26
N ARG A 53 -41.53 1.48 -33.80
CA ARG A 53 -42.09 1.95 -32.51
C ARG A 53 -42.01 3.48 -32.47
N GLU A 54 -43.17 4.12 -32.25
CA GLU A 54 -43.35 5.58 -32.19
C GLU A 54 -42.36 6.21 -31.20
N ARG A 55 -41.59 7.18 -31.74
CA ARG A 55 -40.76 8.08 -30.91
C ARG A 55 -41.60 9.26 -30.44
N ALA A 56 -41.73 9.44 -29.15
CA ALA A 56 -42.23 10.67 -28.55
C ALA A 56 -41.37 11.86 -29.00
N ARG A 57 -42.03 12.93 -29.47
CA ARG A 57 -41.39 14.18 -29.87
C ARG A 57 -40.62 14.81 -28.67
N PRO A 58 -39.39 15.32 -28.89
CA PRO A 58 -38.74 16.14 -27.89
C PRO A 58 -39.52 17.45 -27.68
N PRO A 59 -39.55 17.99 -26.47
CA PRO A 59 -40.22 19.25 -26.17
C PRO A 59 -39.52 20.40 -26.91
N GLN A 60 -40.33 21.25 -27.52
CA GLN A 60 -39.89 22.46 -28.22
C GLN A 60 -39.20 23.40 -27.19
N ALA A 61 -38.09 24.00 -27.60
CA ALA A 61 -37.42 25.04 -26.85
C ALA A 61 -38.38 26.22 -26.58
N PRO A 62 -38.41 26.77 -25.37
CA PRO A 62 -39.25 27.91 -25.08
C PRO A 62 -38.74 29.15 -25.84
N ARG A 63 -39.69 29.87 -26.42
CA ARG A 63 -39.48 31.18 -27.09
C ARG A 63 -38.82 32.15 -26.06
N PRO A 64 -37.94 33.05 -26.52
CA PRO A 64 -37.34 34.02 -25.61
C PRO A 64 -38.43 34.98 -25.05
N VAL A 65 -38.57 34.93 -23.73
CA VAL A 65 -39.40 35.86 -22.99
C VAL A 65 -38.65 37.22 -22.95
N ARG A 66 -39.32 38.27 -23.44
CA ARG A 66 -38.83 39.64 -23.35
C ARG A 66 -38.43 39.97 -21.90
N ALA A 67 -37.19 40.42 -21.71
CA ALA A 67 -36.71 40.84 -20.42
C ALA A 67 -37.61 41.94 -19.84
N PRO A 68 -38.01 41.88 -18.58
CA PRO A 68 -38.65 42.99 -17.91
C PRO A 68 -37.69 44.15 -17.77
N GLN A 69 -38.11 45.36 -18.11
CA GLN A 69 -37.36 46.59 -17.87
C GLN A 69 -37.12 46.74 -16.39
N ALA A 70 -35.83 46.98 -16.00
CA ALA A 70 -35.44 47.23 -14.64
C ALA A 70 -36.14 48.49 -14.06
N PRO A 71 -36.62 48.42 -12.81
CA PRO A 71 -37.13 49.62 -12.13
C PRO A 71 -35.97 50.58 -11.80
N PRO A 72 -36.21 51.87 -11.80
CA PRO A 72 -35.15 52.87 -11.55
C PRO A 72 -34.67 52.85 -10.11
N GLY A 73 -33.37 52.72 -9.94
CA GLY A 73 -32.59 53.29 -8.84
C GLY A 73 -32.98 52.90 -7.42
N GLY A 74 -32.99 51.62 -7.03
CA GLY A 74 -32.86 51.19 -5.66
C GLY A 74 -31.37 51.21 -5.24
N ARG A 75 -31.00 51.95 -4.19
CA ARG A 75 -29.67 51.86 -3.58
C ARG A 75 -29.43 50.41 -3.18
N LEU A 76 -28.46 49.76 -3.81
CA LEU A 76 -27.98 48.44 -3.41
C LEU A 76 -27.53 48.54 -1.95
N SER A 77 -28.17 47.82 -1.05
CA SER A 77 -27.61 47.57 0.28
C SER A 77 -26.23 46.94 0.13
N PRO A 78 -25.20 47.39 0.86
CA PRO A 78 -23.88 46.78 0.79
C PRO A 78 -24.03 45.31 1.15
N ALA A 79 -23.50 44.40 0.30
CA ALA A 79 -23.48 42.97 0.55
C ALA A 79 -22.80 42.72 1.92
N ARG A 80 -23.47 42.03 2.84
CA ARG A 80 -22.87 41.70 4.13
C ARG A 80 -21.70 40.75 3.93
N PRO A 81 -20.60 40.89 4.72
CA PRO A 81 -19.50 39.95 4.66
C PRO A 81 -19.96 38.55 5.11
N LEU A 82 -19.36 37.50 4.51
CA LEU A 82 -19.57 36.13 4.95
C LEU A 82 -19.22 35.97 6.43
N ARG A 83 -20.04 35.25 7.18
CA ARG A 83 -19.81 34.92 8.58
C ARG A 83 -19.34 33.50 8.71
N ILE A 84 -18.14 33.28 9.22
CA ILE A 84 -17.50 31.98 9.35
C ILE A 84 -17.30 31.63 10.83
N ALA A 85 -17.79 30.47 11.22
CA ALA A 85 -17.57 29.88 12.54
C ALA A 85 -16.47 28.84 12.45
N VAL A 86 -15.48 28.90 13.35
CA VAL A 86 -14.45 27.88 13.51
C VAL A 86 -14.55 27.28 14.89
N VAL A 87 -14.82 25.98 14.97
CA VAL A 87 -14.92 25.21 16.21
C VAL A 87 -13.60 24.52 16.45
N GLY A 88 -12.83 24.96 17.47
CA GLY A 88 -11.50 24.47 17.81
C GLY A 88 -10.37 25.44 17.45
N GLY A 89 -9.62 25.86 18.47
CA GLY A 89 -8.44 26.74 18.40
C GLY A 89 -7.12 25.97 18.29
N GLY A 90 -7.11 24.78 17.67
CA GLY A 90 -5.90 24.05 17.31
C GLY A 90 -5.18 24.67 16.10
N PRO A 91 -3.98 24.17 15.73
CA PRO A 91 -3.19 24.74 14.62
C PRO A 91 -3.97 24.86 13.31
N GLY A 92 -4.70 23.82 12.90
CA GLY A 92 -5.50 23.85 11.68
C GLY A 92 -6.63 24.88 11.72
N GLY A 93 -7.40 24.92 12.82
CA GLY A 93 -8.52 25.87 12.96
C GLY A 93 -8.05 27.33 13.00
N LEU A 94 -6.98 27.64 13.74
CA LEU A 94 -6.40 28.99 13.79
C LEU A 94 -5.81 29.41 12.44
N TYR A 95 -5.11 28.49 11.77
CA TYR A 95 -4.51 28.78 10.48
C TYR A 95 -5.59 28.98 9.39
N ALA A 96 -6.63 28.15 9.38
CA ALA A 96 -7.81 28.36 8.53
C ALA A 96 -8.47 29.72 8.78
N ALA A 97 -8.67 30.09 10.06
CA ALA A 97 -9.24 31.37 10.42
C ALA A 97 -8.38 32.55 9.92
N ALA A 98 -7.05 32.48 10.06
CA ALA A 98 -6.13 33.50 9.58
C ALA A 98 -6.16 33.63 8.04
N LEU A 99 -6.09 32.51 7.31
CA LEU A 99 -6.11 32.48 5.84
C LEU A 99 -7.44 33.02 5.30
N LEU A 100 -8.57 32.55 5.84
CA LEU A 100 -9.89 32.99 5.41
C LEU A 100 -10.12 34.47 5.66
N ARG A 101 -9.65 35.03 6.79
CA ARG A 101 -9.79 36.44 7.08
C ARG A 101 -9.04 37.33 6.09
N ARG A 102 -8.05 36.83 5.36
CA ARG A 102 -7.28 37.54 4.31
C ARG A 102 -8.00 37.58 2.95
N LEU A 103 -9.07 36.81 2.76
CA LEU A 103 -9.84 36.83 1.52
C LEU A 103 -10.46 38.21 1.26
N THR A 104 -10.75 38.51 0.01
CA THR A 104 -11.35 39.81 -0.40
C THR A 104 -12.65 39.53 -1.16
N PRO A 105 -13.79 40.04 -0.69
CA PRO A 105 -14.00 40.84 0.55
C PRO A 105 -13.79 39.97 1.81
N GLY A 106 -13.22 40.54 2.85
CA GLY A 106 -12.83 39.81 4.06
C GLY A 106 -14.04 39.33 4.88
N PRO A 107 -14.19 37.98 5.09
CA PRO A 107 -15.26 37.46 5.93
C PRO A 107 -15.09 37.80 7.41
N GLU A 108 -16.18 37.79 8.16
CA GLU A 108 -16.16 37.85 9.63
C GLU A 108 -15.88 36.46 10.17
N VAL A 109 -14.74 36.25 10.83
CA VAL A 109 -14.33 34.96 11.35
C VAL A 109 -14.35 34.95 12.88
N THR A 110 -15.04 33.94 13.46
CA THR A 110 -15.11 33.76 14.92
C THR A 110 -14.63 32.33 15.24
N VAL A 111 -13.68 32.24 16.18
CA VAL A 111 -13.12 30.97 16.67
C VAL A 111 -13.60 30.70 18.09
N TRP A 112 -14.02 29.48 18.41
CA TRP A 112 -14.33 29.00 19.76
C TRP A 112 -13.30 27.95 20.19
N GLU A 113 -12.68 28.20 21.35
CA GLU A 113 -11.76 27.27 21.99
C GLU A 113 -12.14 27.07 23.46
N ARG A 114 -12.38 25.82 23.84
CA ARG A 114 -12.78 25.48 25.23
C ARG A 114 -11.65 25.62 26.24
N ASN A 115 -10.39 25.55 25.80
CA ASN A 115 -9.20 25.66 26.63
C ASN A 115 -8.72 27.09 26.73
N ALA A 116 -7.78 27.37 27.65
CA ALA A 116 -7.10 28.65 27.72
C ALA A 116 -6.08 28.80 26.56
N PRO A 117 -5.69 30.04 26.20
CA PRO A 117 -4.75 30.30 25.10
C PRO A 117 -3.40 29.57 25.22
N ASP A 118 -2.93 29.38 26.46
CA ASP A 118 -1.64 28.75 26.75
C ASP A 118 -1.74 27.22 27.01
N ASP A 119 -2.95 26.69 27.06
CA ASP A 119 -3.18 25.28 27.23
C ASP A 119 -2.79 24.52 25.95
N THR A 120 -1.94 23.51 26.07
CA THR A 120 -1.53 22.66 24.96
C THR A 120 -1.38 21.23 25.43
N PHE A 121 -1.60 20.30 24.53
CA PHE A 121 -1.34 18.87 24.73
C PHE A 121 -0.14 18.46 23.87
N GLY A 122 0.82 17.69 24.45
CA GLY A 122 2.10 17.40 23.81
C GLY A 122 3.07 18.58 23.83
N PHE A 123 4.23 18.46 23.16
CA PHE A 123 5.36 19.35 23.32
C PHE A 123 5.86 19.93 22.00
N GLY A 124 6.51 19.15 21.15
CA GLY A 124 7.04 19.57 19.87
C GLY A 124 6.13 19.21 18.69
N VAL A 125 6.27 19.96 17.60
CA VAL A 125 5.64 19.70 16.30
C VAL A 125 6.73 19.61 15.26
N VAL A 126 6.79 18.50 14.51
CA VAL A 126 7.70 18.31 13.38
C VAL A 126 7.00 18.70 12.09
N LEU A 127 7.69 19.46 11.24
CA LEU A 127 7.24 19.88 9.91
C LEU A 127 8.29 19.50 8.87
N SER A 128 7.84 19.10 7.67
CA SER A 128 8.73 18.86 6.53
C SER A 128 8.94 20.12 5.70
N ASP A 129 10.01 20.18 4.93
CA ASP A 129 10.29 21.30 4.04
C ASP A 129 9.17 21.56 3.02
N GLU A 130 8.50 20.51 2.53
CA GLU A 130 7.33 20.64 1.64
C GLU A 130 6.19 21.43 2.30
N THR A 131 5.89 21.11 3.57
CA THR A 131 4.84 21.82 4.34
C THR A 131 5.24 23.26 4.59
N LEU A 132 6.52 23.50 4.90
CA LEU A 132 7.04 24.83 5.14
C LEU A 132 6.94 25.69 3.88
N GLY A 133 7.24 25.14 2.70
CA GLY A 133 7.06 25.83 1.41
C GLY A 133 5.59 26.17 1.13
N GLY A 134 4.65 25.29 1.47
CA GLY A 134 3.21 25.56 1.38
C GLY A 134 2.76 26.69 2.32
N ILE A 135 3.28 26.72 3.56
CA ILE A 135 2.99 27.81 4.52
C ILE A 135 3.59 29.12 4.03
N GLU A 136 4.82 29.12 3.51
CA GLU A 136 5.49 30.31 2.97
C GLU A 136 4.68 30.94 1.84
N HIS A 137 4.18 30.12 0.93
CA HIS A 137 3.33 30.58 -0.16
C HIS A 137 1.99 31.14 0.32
N ALA A 138 1.31 30.45 1.23
CA ALA A 138 -0.02 30.80 1.71
C ALA A 138 -0.02 31.99 2.67
N ASP A 139 0.93 32.06 3.61
CA ASP A 139 1.10 33.18 4.55
C ASP A 139 2.57 33.42 4.91
N PRO A 140 3.31 34.24 4.11
CA PRO A 140 4.71 34.57 4.37
C PRO A 140 4.99 35.13 5.77
N ALA A 141 4.02 35.84 6.40
CA ALA A 141 4.19 36.36 7.73
C ALA A 141 4.21 35.28 8.82
N VAL A 142 3.35 34.27 8.69
CA VAL A 142 3.37 33.10 9.57
C VAL A 142 4.68 32.33 9.37
N TYR A 143 5.10 32.08 8.11
CA TYR A 143 6.35 31.38 7.81
C TYR A 143 7.57 32.13 8.41
N ALA A 144 7.67 33.43 8.26
CA ALA A 144 8.76 34.24 8.82
C ALA A 144 8.86 34.07 10.33
N ALA A 145 7.71 34.13 11.05
CA ALA A 145 7.66 33.95 12.50
C ALA A 145 8.00 32.51 12.93
N LEU A 146 7.61 31.50 12.16
CA LEU A 146 7.94 30.10 12.44
C LEU A 146 9.45 29.84 12.26
N ARG A 147 10.05 30.43 11.22
CA ARG A 147 11.44 30.20 10.83
C ARG A 147 12.44 30.65 11.90
N GLU A 148 12.08 31.66 12.71
CA GLU A 148 12.93 32.17 13.81
C GLU A 148 13.10 31.14 14.96
N ASP A 149 12.13 30.22 15.13
CA ASP A 149 12.05 29.32 16.26
C ASP A 149 12.36 27.85 15.91
N PHE A 150 12.67 27.53 14.64
CA PHE A 150 12.92 26.16 14.24
C PHE A 150 14.23 25.62 14.78
N VAL A 151 14.17 24.43 15.36
CA VAL A 151 15.30 23.53 15.51
C VAL A 151 15.35 22.60 14.30
N ARG A 152 16.50 22.47 13.65
CA ARG A 152 16.70 21.65 12.44
C ARG A 152 17.72 20.56 12.72
N TRP A 153 17.51 19.38 12.11
CA TRP A 153 18.44 18.26 12.12
C TRP A 153 18.20 17.38 10.89
N ASP A 154 19.22 16.59 10.52
CA ASP A 154 19.17 15.77 9.30
C ASP A 154 19.19 14.27 9.59
N ASP A 155 19.53 13.88 10.80
CA ASP A 155 19.84 12.49 11.15
C ASP A 155 18.68 11.79 11.87
N ILE A 156 18.62 10.48 11.68
CA ILE A 156 17.81 9.57 12.48
C ILE A 156 18.73 8.56 13.16
N ASP A 157 18.68 8.51 14.48
CA ASP A 157 19.34 7.51 15.30
C ASP A 157 18.39 6.35 15.62
N VAL A 158 18.81 5.15 15.29
CA VAL A 158 18.14 3.91 15.71
C VAL A 158 19.02 3.21 16.74
N VAL A 159 18.53 3.15 17.98
CA VAL A 159 19.22 2.49 19.08
C VAL A 159 18.59 1.13 19.32
N HIS A 160 19.38 0.10 19.06
CA HIS A 160 18.96 -1.29 19.19
C HIS A 160 20.08 -2.13 19.81
N ARG A 161 19.80 -2.79 20.95
CA ARG A 161 20.73 -3.65 21.69
C ARG A 161 22.06 -2.94 21.99
N GLY A 162 21.99 -1.72 22.53
CA GLY A 162 23.15 -0.91 22.91
C GLY A 162 23.98 -0.37 21.75
N ARG A 163 23.52 -0.49 20.49
CA ARG A 163 24.16 0.08 19.31
C ARG A 163 23.32 1.22 18.76
N THR A 164 23.94 2.36 18.56
CA THR A 164 23.36 3.48 17.81
C THR A 164 23.76 3.37 16.34
N LEU A 165 22.77 3.40 15.47
CA LEU A 165 22.93 3.40 14.00
C LEU A 165 22.30 4.67 13.48
N THR A 166 23.11 5.55 12.93
CA THR A 166 22.69 6.84 12.40
C THR A 166 22.49 6.73 10.88
N SER A 167 21.39 7.27 10.40
CA SER A 167 21.13 7.49 8.96
C SER A 167 20.89 8.97 8.73
N GLY A 168 21.61 9.57 7.78
CA GLY A 168 21.60 10.99 7.48
C GLY A 168 20.67 11.39 6.31
N GLY A 169 20.62 12.70 6.05
CA GLY A 169 19.97 13.28 4.88
C GLY A 169 18.43 13.27 4.90
N HIS A 170 17.80 13.23 6.08
CA HIS A 170 16.35 13.15 6.21
C HIS A 170 15.65 14.52 6.21
N GLY A 171 16.30 15.58 6.73
CA GLY A 171 15.79 16.95 6.75
C GLY A 171 14.53 17.15 7.58
N PHE A 172 14.70 17.56 8.84
CA PHE A 172 13.59 17.84 9.75
C PHE A 172 13.68 19.26 10.32
N ALA A 173 12.51 19.85 10.59
CA ALA A 173 12.37 21.05 11.36
C ALA A 173 11.28 20.86 12.42
N ALA A 174 11.53 21.34 13.65
CA ALA A 174 10.52 21.31 14.68
C ALA A 174 10.51 22.60 15.51
N LEU A 175 9.38 22.84 16.15
CA LEU A 175 9.24 23.92 17.12
C LEU A 175 8.27 23.50 18.24
N GLY A 176 8.34 24.21 19.37
CA GLY A 176 7.42 23.98 20.48
C GLY A 176 5.96 24.25 20.08
N ARG A 177 5.04 23.31 20.39
CA ARG A 177 3.61 23.44 20.07
C ARG A 177 2.98 24.70 20.67
N ARG A 178 3.39 25.08 21.89
CA ARG A 178 2.94 26.32 22.52
C ARG A 178 3.36 27.56 21.71
N ARG A 179 4.58 27.54 21.16
CA ARG A 179 5.09 28.64 20.32
C ARG A 179 4.33 28.75 19.00
N LEU A 180 4.07 27.62 18.34
CA LEU A 180 3.22 27.55 17.15
C LEU A 180 1.84 28.18 17.40
N LEU A 181 1.16 27.76 18.47
CA LEU A 181 -0.15 28.34 18.81
C LEU A 181 -0.07 29.86 19.08
N ARG A 182 0.97 30.32 19.77
CA ARG A 182 1.16 31.75 20.03
C ARG A 182 1.31 32.56 18.73
N ILE A 183 2.14 32.09 17.80
CA ILE A 183 2.31 32.71 16.46
C ILE A 183 0.95 32.80 15.75
N LEU A 184 0.17 31.73 15.73
CA LEU A 184 -1.14 31.71 15.10
C LEU A 184 -2.17 32.58 15.80
N HIS A 185 -2.16 32.68 17.15
CA HIS A 185 -3.00 33.61 17.90
C HIS A 185 -2.66 35.09 17.58
N GLU A 186 -1.38 35.43 17.55
CA GLU A 186 -0.91 36.77 17.20
C GLU A 186 -1.33 37.13 15.78
N ARG A 187 -1.18 36.20 14.82
CA ARG A 187 -1.61 36.37 13.45
C ARG A 187 -3.12 36.59 13.34
N CYS A 188 -3.92 35.76 14.00
CA CYS A 188 -5.38 35.89 14.03
C CYS A 188 -5.82 37.26 14.61
N ARG A 189 -5.21 37.69 15.72
CA ARG A 189 -5.52 39.02 16.32
C ARG A 189 -5.15 40.17 15.38
N ALA A 190 -3.97 40.11 14.76
CA ALA A 190 -3.53 41.12 13.80
C ALA A 190 -4.47 41.26 12.59
N LEU A 191 -5.12 40.17 12.19
CA LEU A 191 -6.09 40.11 11.10
C LEU A 191 -7.53 40.48 11.55
N GLY A 192 -7.77 40.62 12.86
CA GLY A 192 -9.11 40.98 13.40
C GLY A 192 -10.05 39.75 13.50
N VAL A 193 -9.51 38.53 13.62
CA VAL A 193 -10.29 37.34 13.94
C VAL A 193 -10.77 37.41 15.38
N ARG A 194 -12.06 37.10 15.63
CA ARG A 194 -12.63 37.04 16.99
C ARG A 194 -12.25 35.70 17.64
N LEU A 195 -11.45 35.71 18.70
CA LEU A 195 -11.01 34.54 19.44
C LEU A 195 -11.75 34.43 20.78
N ASN A 196 -12.58 33.38 20.96
CA ASN A 196 -13.30 33.10 22.21
C ASN A 196 -12.67 31.91 22.91
N PHE A 197 -11.76 32.14 23.87
CA PHE A 197 -11.13 31.14 24.70
C PHE A 197 -11.99 30.78 25.92
N ARG A 198 -11.76 29.60 26.51
CA ARG A 198 -12.52 29.05 27.65
C ARG A 198 -14.04 29.05 27.38
N THR A 199 -14.40 28.84 26.11
CA THR A 199 -15.76 28.95 25.65
C THR A 199 -16.09 27.72 24.78
N HIS A 200 -17.08 26.97 25.20
CA HIS A 200 -17.64 25.90 24.36
C HIS A 200 -18.37 26.54 23.17
N ALA A 201 -18.16 25.95 22.00
CA ALA A 201 -18.91 26.35 20.82
C ALA A 201 -20.39 26.01 20.99
N PRO A 202 -21.33 26.78 20.45
CA PRO A 202 -22.72 26.37 20.32
C PRO A 202 -22.83 25.06 19.50
N PRO A 203 -23.91 24.29 19.64
CA PRO A 203 -24.15 23.08 18.85
C PRO A 203 -24.05 23.36 17.34
N ALA A 204 -23.54 22.39 16.58
CA ALA A 204 -23.31 22.50 15.13
C ALA A 204 -24.55 22.98 14.37
N ALA A 205 -25.74 22.47 14.73
CA ALA A 205 -27.01 22.86 14.12
C ALA A 205 -27.39 24.32 14.37
N GLU A 206 -26.99 24.90 15.50
CA GLU A 206 -27.19 26.33 15.82
C GLU A 206 -26.21 27.23 15.03
N LEU A 207 -24.94 26.80 14.98
CA LEU A 207 -23.92 27.50 14.19
C LEU A 207 -24.28 27.47 12.69
N ALA A 208 -24.74 26.35 12.15
CA ALA A 208 -25.14 26.22 10.77
C ALA A 208 -26.32 27.13 10.35
N ARG A 209 -27.17 27.51 11.31
CA ARG A 209 -28.24 28.49 11.08
C ARG A 209 -27.74 29.93 11.16
N SER A 210 -26.70 30.18 11.98
CA SER A 210 -26.25 31.54 12.33
C SER A 210 -25.06 32.01 11.50
N TYR A 211 -24.34 31.10 10.84
CA TYR A 211 -23.14 31.34 10.04
C TYR A 211 -23.31 30.81 8.62
N ASP A 212 -22.60 31.42 7.69
CA ASP A 212 -22.63 31.00 6.27
C ASP A 212 -21.74 29.79 6.04
N LEU A 213 -20.68 29.62 6.86
CA LEU A 213 -19.79 28.45 6.88
C LEU A 213 -19.43 28.08 8.33
N VAL A 214 -19.42 26.79 8.64
CA VAL A 214 -18.98 26.22 9.91
C VAL A 214 -17.82 25.28 9.66
N ILE A 215 -16.67 25.53 10.26
CA ILE A 215 -15.46 24.71 10.16
C ILE A 215 -15.28 23.96 11.49
N ALA A 216 -15.44 22.65 11.46
CA ALA A 216 -15.19 21.77 12.60
C ALA A 216 -13.72 21.36 12.61
N ALA A 217 -12.91 22.01 13.44
CA ALA A 217 -11.50 21.74 13.71
C ALA A 217 -11.27 21.35 15.18
N ASP A 218 -12.27 20.72 15.81
CA ASP A 218 -12.37 20.37 17.23
C ASP A 218 -11.70 19.03 17.58
N GLY A 219 -10.91 18.49 16.66
CA GLY A 219 -9.96 17.41 16.91
C GLY A 219 -10.56 16.01 16.86
N VAL A 220 -9.77 15.01 17.32
CA VAL A 220 -10.11 13.59 17.26
C VAL A 220 -11.44 13.23 17.96
N HIS A 221 -11.81 14.01 18.99
CA HIS A 221 -13.07 13.86 19.75
C HIS A 221 -14.15 14.87 19.30
N SER A 222 -14.12 15.29 18.04
CA SER A 222 -15.04 16.28 17.48
C SER A 222 -16.49 15.98 17.85
N ALA A 223 -17.11 16.91 18.57
CA ALA A 223 -18.54 16.86 18.89
C ALA A 223 -19.37 17.11 17.63
N THR A 224 -18.93 18.05 16.79
CA THR A 224 -19.58 18.37 15.50
C THR A 224 -19.68 17.13 14.60
N ARG A 225 -18.60 16.34 14.50
CA ARG A 225 -18.62 15.08 13.74
C ARG A 225 -19.53 14.06 14.38
N GLN A 226 -19.53 13.92 15.72
CA GLN A 226 -20.37 12.97 16.45
C GLN A 226 -21.86 13.26 16.30
N ASP A 227 -22.26 14.53 16.37
CA ASP A 227 -23.64 14.96 16.19
C ASP A 227 -24.22 14.63 14.81
N CYS A 228 -23.33 14.41 13.82
CA CYS A 228 -23.68 14.12 12.42
C CYS A 228 -22.97 12.86 11.91
N ALA A 229 -22.65 11.89 12.78
CA ALA A 229 -21.84 10.71 12.44
C ALA A 229 -22.40 9.90 11.26
N ASP A 230 -23.72 9.71 11.21
CA ASP A 230 -24.39 8.98 10.12
C ASP A 230 -24.26 9.70 8.78
N VAL A 231 -24.23 11.03 8.78
CA VAL A 231 -24.10 11.85 7.57
C VAL A 231 -22.67 11.83 7.04
N PHE A 232 -21.68 11.90 7.93
CA PHE A 232 -20.27 11.86 7.58
C PHE A 232 -19.77 10.43 7.29
N GLY A 233 -20.53 9.39 7.66
CA GLY A 233 -20.12 7.98 7.52
C GLY A 233 -18.85 7.70 8.33
N THR A 234 -18.81 8.16 9.59
CA THR A 234 -17.62 8.12 10.44
C THR A 234 -17.29 6.69 10.86
N ARG A 235 -16.03 6.29 10.62
CA ARG A 235 -15.45 5.04 11.15
C ARG A 235 -14.28 5.37 12.07
N LEU A 236 -14.30 4.76 13.27
CA LEU A 236 -13.26 4.92 14.28
C LEU A 236 -12.60 3.57 14.54
N THR A 237 -11.29 3.50 14.37
CA THR A 237 -10.49 2.31 14.69
C THR A 237 -9.54 2.62 15.83
N THR A 238 -9.65 1.91 16.95
CA THR A 238 -8.70 2.00 18.06
C THR A 238 -7.60 0.96 17.89
N HIS A 239 -6.35 1.38 18.01
CA HIS A 239 -5.17 0.56 17.79
C HIS A 239 -4.65 -0.09 19.08
N ARG A 240 -3.75 -1.07 18.92
CA ARG A 240 -3.32 -1.98 19.99
C ARG A 240 -2.25 -1.38 20.91
N CYS A 241 -1.46 -0.41 20.43
CA CYS A 241 -0.45 0.22 21.26
C CYS A 241 -1.05 1.28 22.19
N ARG A 242 -0.41 1.43 23.35
CA ARG A 242 -0.61 2.54 24.29
C ARG A 242 0.63 3.42 24.23
N TYR A 243 0.44 4.73 24.23
CA TYR A 243 1.53 5.70 24.22
C TYR A 243 1.28 6.84 25.19
N ILE A 244 2.39 7.46 25.64
CA ILE A 244 2.38 8.65 26.47
C ILE A 244 3.34 9.70 25.91
N TRP A 245 2.94 10.96 25.91
CA TRP A 245 3.74 12.11 25.47
C TRP A 245 4.42 12.77 26.65
N LEU A 246 5.75 12.88 26.63
CA LEU A 246 6.59 13.45 27.66
C LEU A 246 7.61 14.41 27.05
N SER A 247 8.35 15.14 27.86
CA SER A 247 9.46 16.00 27.46
C SER A 247 10.71 15.74 28.30
N ALA A 248 11.87 15.89 27.66
CA ALA A 248 13.16 15.91 28.30
C ALA A 248 13.74 17.33 28.29
N ASP A 249 14.51 17.71 29.33
CA ASP A 249 15.16 19.01 29.49
C ASP A 249 16.55 19.03 28.84
N PHE A 250 16.64 18.50 27.63
CA PHE A 250 17.81 18.59 26.75
C PHE A 250 17.36 18.32 25.30
N ALA A 251 18.15 18.77 24.35
CA ALA A 251 17.92 18.46 22.94
C ALA A 251 18.64 17.16 22.55
N PHE A 252 17.94 16.24 21.88
CA PHE A 252 18.58 15.17 21.10
C PHE A 252 19.25 15.79 19.87
N ASP A 253 20.36 15.20 19.42
CA ASP A 253 21.06 15.67 18.23
C ASP A 253 20.38 15.21 16.93
N ALA A 254 19.54 14.17 17.01
CA ALA A 254 18.83 13.52 15.91
C ALA A 254 17.39 13.15 16.29
N PHE A 255 16.62 12.69 15.32
CA PHE A 255 15.38 11.95 15.63
C PHE A 255 15.78 10.56 16.14
N ARG A 256 15.46 10.25 17.39
CA ARG A 256 15.89 9.01 18.06
C ARG A 256 14.74 8.01 18.16
N PHE A 257 14.97 6.81 17.66
CA PHE A 257 14.19 5.62 17.97
C PHE A 257 15.01 4.71 18.87
N GLU A 258 14.50 4.34 20.02
CA GLU A 258 15.15 3.41 20.93
C GLU A 258 14.21 2.31 21.37
N VAL A 259 14.72 1.07 21.38
CA VAL A 259 13.97 -0.12 21.75
C VAL A 259 14.50 -0.64 23.08
N ALA A 260 13.61 -0.79 24.06
CA ALA A 260 13.89 -1.42 25.35
C ALA A 260 13.24 -2.81 25.39
N GLU A 261 14.07 -3.85 25.45
CA GLU A 261 13.66 -5.22 25.69
C GLU A 261 13.61 -5.46 27.21
N THR A 262 12.46 -5.83 27.75
CA THR A 262 12.23 -6.03 29.18
C THR A 262 11.61 -7.41 29.44
N GLU A 263 11.58 -7.84 30.72
CA GLU A 263 10.88 -9.07 31.14
C GLU A 263 9.37 -9.05 30.81
N HIS A 264 8.79 -7.86 30.58
CA HIS A 264 7.38 -7.68 30.24
C HIS A 264 7.13 -7.69 28.74
N GLY A 265 8.20 -7.59 27.92
CA GLY A 265 8.17 -7.45 26.48
C GLY A 265 8.84 -6.18 25.99
N VAL A 266 8.55 -5.76 24.76
CA VAL A 266 9.25 -4.68 24.09
C VAL A 266 8.50 -3.36 24.23
N LEU A 267 9.23 -2.30 24.63
CA LEU A 267 8.78 -0.91 24.60
C LEU A 267 9.67 -0.11 23.66
N GLN A 268 9.15 1.01 23.16
CA GLN A 268 9.90 1.89 22.26
C GLN A 268 9.79 3.35 22.69
N LEU A 269 10.87 4.10 22.42
CA LEU A 269 10.95 5.54 22.61
C LEU A 269 11.11 6.21 21.24
N HIS A 270 10.34 7.28 21.00
CA HIS A 270 10.52 8.21 19.91
C HIS A 270 10.92 9.57 20.50
N GLY A 271 12.14 10.02 20.21
CA GLY A 271 12.67 11.29 20.74
C GLY A 271 13.03 12.25 19.61
N TYR A 272 12.75 13.55 19.76
CA TYR A 272 13.19 14.57 18.81
C TYR A 272 13.26 15.95 19.48
N PRO A 273 14.24 16.80 19.10
CA PRO A 273 14.35 18.13 19.64
C PRO A 273 13.21 19.04 19.13
N TYR A 274 12.74 19.97 19.96
CA TYR A 274 11.80 21.03 19.55
C TYR A 274 12.20 22.42 20.06
N ALA A 275 13.25 22.49 20.84
CA ALA A 275 13.91 23.69 21.32
C ALA A 275 15.41 23.39 21.53
N PRO A 276 16.29 24.38 21.62
CA PRO A 276 17.72 24.16 21.85
C PRO A 276 18.06 23.39 23.13
N ASP A 277 17.14 23.36 24.08
CA ASP A 277 17.30 22.78 25.42
C ASP A 277 16.20 21.76 25.78
N ALA A 278 15.36 21.36 24.81
CA ALA A 278 14.25 20.48 25.09
C ALA A 278 13.89 19.54 23.93
N SER A 279 13.48 18.31 24.28
CA SER A 279 13.00 17.30 23.35
C SER A 279 11.63 16.76 23.72
N THR A 280 10.85 16.39 22.72
CA THR A 280 9.70 15.51 22.88
C THR A 280 10.20 14.08 23.08
N VAL A 281 9.56 13.36 23.98
CA VAL A 281 9.75 11.93 24.22
C VAL A 281 8.37 11.26 24.21
N ILE A 282 8.18 10.30 23.30
CA ILE A 282 6.98 9.48 23.27
C ILE A 282 7.40 8.06 23.62
N VAL A 283 6.77 7.48 24.63
CA VAL A 283 6.97 6.06 24.97
C VAL A 283 5.74 5.30 24.52
N GLU A 284 5.96 4.21 23.79
CA GLU A 284 4.90 3.40 23.22
C GLU A 284 5.15 1.91 23.48
N ALA A 285 4.07 1.16 23.74
CA ALA A 285 4.12 -0.29 23.93
C ALA A 285 2.77 -0.91 23.53
N ARG A 286 2.80 -2.19 23.16
CA ARG A 286 1.57 -2.99 23.02
C ARG A 286 0.79 -3.00 24.34
N GLU A 287 -0.53 -3.02 24.26
CA GLU A 287 -1.41 -2.99 25.43
C GLU A 287 -1.09 -4.12 26.42
N GLU A 288 -0.76 -5.31 25.92
CA GLU A 288 -0.42 -6.45 26.76
C GLU A 288 0.90 -6.23 27.53
N VAL A 289 1.90 -5.59 26.89
CA VAL A 289 3.18 -5.23 27.50
C VAL A 289 2.97 -4.13 28.53
N TRP A 290 2.21 -3.09 28.16
CA TRP A 290 1.85 -1.96 29.01
C TRP A 290 1.17 -2.42 30.31
N ARG A 291 0.20 -3.39 30.23
CA ARG A 291 -0.46 -3.98 31.40
C ARG A 291 0.47 -4.85 32.23
N ARG A 292 1.28 -5.73 31.60
CA ARG A 292 2.23 -6.58 32.32
C ARG A 292 3.29 -5.77 33.06
N ALA A 293 3.71 -4.64 32.50
CA ALA A 293 4.63 -3.70 33.12
C ALA A 293 3.99 -2.85 34.24
N GLY A 294 2.67 -3.02 34.49
CA GLY A 294 1.93 -2.30 35.53
C GLY A 294 1.73 -0.81 35.26
N LEU A 295 1.97 -0.36 34.00
CA LEU A 295 1.86 1.05 33.59
C LEU A 295 0.42 1.54 33.55
N ASP A 296 -0.57 0.63 33.49
CA ASP A 296 -2.00 0.90 33.49
C ASP A 296 -2.53 1.42 34.84
N ARG A 297 -1.74 1.27 35.90
CA ARG A 297 -2.14 1.61 37.28
C ARG A 297 -1.46 2.88 37.77
N LEU A 298 -0.52 3.44 37.00
CA LEU A 298 0.31 4.58 37.38
C LEU A 298 -0.39 5.90 37.01
N ASP A 299 -0.25 6.89 37.93
CA ASP A 299 -0.62 8.26 37.61
C ASP A 299 0.43 8.93 36.67
N GLU A 300 0.21 10.19 36.31
CA GLU A 300 1.13 10.95 35.43
C GLU A 300 2.57 11.00 35.98
N ARG A 301 2.73 11.27 37.29
CA ARG A 301 4.03 11.42 37.91
C ARG A 301 4.78 10.11 37.97
N GLU A 302 4.09 9.05 38.34
CA GLU A 302 4.64 7.71 38.42
C GLU A 302 4.99 7.16 37.04
N SER A 303 4.10 7.37 36.04
CA SER A 303 4.34 7.00 34.65
C SER A 303 5.58 7.72 34.09
N THR A 304 5.70 9.04 34.36
CA THR A 304 6.84 9.85 33.90
C THR A 304 8.15 9.33 34.48
N ARG A 305 8.18 9.03 35.81
CA ARG A 305 9.33 8.45 36.49
C ARG A 305 9.69 7.07 35.93
N ARG A 306 8.69 6.20 35.78
CA ARG A 306 8.90 4.84 35.24
C ARG A 306 9.43 4.84 33.81
N CYS A 307 8.92 5.72 32.95
CA CYS A 307 9.46 5.92 31.60
C CYS A 307 10.93 6.40 31.64
N ALA A 308 11.27 7.32 32.53
CA ALA A 308 12.64 7.78 32.68
C ALA A 308 13.60 6.66 33.15
N GLU A 309 13.15 5.77 34.03
CA GLU A 309 13.91 4.59 34.46
C GLU A 309 14.11 3.57 33.32
N LEU A 310 13.06 3.28 32.55
CA LEU A 310 13.09 2.32 31.43
C LEU A 310 14.05 2.75 30.31
N PHE A 311 14.22 4.05 30.11
CA PHE A 311 15.06 4.64 29.06
C PHE A 311 16.20 5.51 29.67
N ALA A 312 16.71 5.11 30.82
CA ALA A 312 17.74 5.89 31.55
C ALA A 312 19.01 6.14 30.70
N ASP A 313 19.43 5.17 29.91
CA ASP A 313 20.59 5.30 29.01
C ASP A 313 20.35 6.34 27.92
N ALA A 314 19.17 6.29 27.28
CA ALA A 314 18.75 7.28 26.26
C ALA A 314 18.72 8.70 26.81
N LEU A 315 18.31 8.84 28.05
CA LEU A 315 18.09 10.11 28.74
C LEU A 315 19.33 10.60 29.51
N GLY A 316 20.41 9.81 29.55
CA GLY A 316 21.60 10.11 30.35
C GLY A 316 21.24 10.25 31.83
N GLY A 317 20.27 9.48 32.34
CA GLY A 317 19.79 9.52 33.71
C GLY A 317 18.97 10.78 34.08
N ARG A 318 18.62 11.62 33.10
CA ARG A 318 17.85 12.84 33.32
C ARG A 318 16.35 12.56 33.47
N PRO A 319 15.62 13.37 34.26
CA PRO A 319 14.18 13.18 34.43
C PRO A 319 13.39 13.60 33.20
N LEU A 320 12.20 13.00 33.05
CA LEU A 320 11.18 13.42 32.09
C LEU A 320 10.13 14.34 32.76
N ARG A 321 9.40 15.09 31.95
CA ARG A 321 8.30 15.95 32.40
C ARG A 321 7.01 15.59 31.65
N GLY A 322 5.88 15.59 32.38
CA GLY A 322 4.54 15.50 31.84
C GLY A 322 3.91 16.87 31.60
N ASN A 323 2.85 16.90 30.81
CA ASN A 323 1.97 18.07 30.58
C ASN A 323 0.52 17.58 30.43
N ARG A 324 -0.10 17.16 31.53
CA ARG A 324 -1.36 16.41 31.56
C ARG A 324 -1.26 15.12 30.74
N SER A 325 -0.09 14.50 30.78
CA SER A 325 0.24 13.32 29.98
C SER A 325 -0.48 12.09 30.51
N GLN A 326 -1.14 11.37 29.63
CA GLN A 326 -1.87 10.15 29.96
C GLN A 326 -1.61 9.08 28.92
N TRP A 327 -1.56 7.84 29.38
CA TRP A 327 -1.53 6.70 28.47
C TRP A 327 -2.83 6.63 27.67
N THR A 328 -2.71 6.60 26.36
CA THR A 328 -3.84 6.56 25.44
C THR A 328 -3.57 5.62 24.27
N ALA A 329 -4.64 5.16 23.62
CA ALA A 329 -4.54 4.43 22.35
C ALA A 329 -4.70 5.40 21.19
N PHE A 330 -3.98 5.17 20.10
CA PHE A 330 -4.21 5.91 18.89
C PHE A 330 -5.57 5.51 18.27
N ARG A 331 -6.27 6.50 17.73
CA ARG A 331 -7.54 6.32 17.03
C ARG A 331 -7.42 6.83 15.60
N THR A 332 -7.64 5.95 14.64
CA THR A 332 -7.79 6.36 13.24
C THR A 332 -9.23 6.79 13.01
N VAL A 333 -9.37 8.03 12.52
CA VAL A 333 -10.63 8.63 12.09
C VAL A 333 -10.67 8.60 10.57
N VAL A 334 -11.75 8.05 10.01
CA VAL A 334 -12.04 8.08 8.57
C VAL A 334 -13.49 8.49 8.40
N ASN A 335 -13.75 9.45 7.53
CA ASN A 335 -15.09 9.89 7.19
C ASN A 335 -15.34 9.68 5.70
N GLU A 336 -16.53 9.15 5.33
CA GLU A 336 -16.94 8.95 3.94
C GLU A 336 -17.23 10.29 3.23
N ARG A 337 -17.63 11.30 4.00
CA ARG A 337 -17.83 12.69 3.56
C ARG A 337 -17.20 13.64 4.56
N TRP A 338 -16.65 14.75 4.06
CA TRP A 338 -16.01 15.74 4.92
C TRP A 338 -16.86 17.00 5.11
N TRP A 339 -17.93 17.13 4.37
CA TRP A 339 -18.84 18.26 4.51
C TRP A 339 -20.31 17.87 4.35
N HIS A 340 -21.19 18.67 4.94
CA HIS A 340 -22.64 18.56 4.82
C HIS A 340 -23.28 19.93 4.99
N GLY A 341 -24.13 20.33 4.02
CA GLY A 341 -24.71 21.68 4.04
C GLY A 341 -23.62 22.75 3.99
N ASN A 342 -23.55 23.57 5.04
CA ASN A 342 -22.52 24.60 5.23
C ASN A 342 -21.52 24.22 6.33
N THR A 343 -21.43 22.96 6.72
CA THR A 343 -20.49 22.48 7.75
C THR A 343 -19.41 21.60 7.11
N VAL A 344 -18.13 21.87 7.40
CA VAL A 344 -16.98 21.12 6.90
C VAL A 344 -16.07 20.67 8.05
N LEU A 345 -15.54 19.46 7.96
CA LEU A 345 -14.55 18.91 8.87
C LEU A 345 -13.14 19.27 8.40
N LEU A 346 -12.22 19.57 9.35
CA LEU A 346 -10.84 19.95 9.07
C LEU A 346 -9.89 19.29 10.07
N GLY A 347 -8.73 18.81 9.59
CA GLY A 347 -7.69 18.19 10.42
C GLY A 347 -8.18 16.94 11.15
N ASP A 348 -7.84 16.78 12.44
CA ASP A 348 -8.17 15.56 13.22
C ASP A 348 -9.68 15.33 13.39
N ALA A 349 -10.52 16.31 13.14
CA ALA A 349 -11.97 16.11 13.07
C ALA A 349 -12.37 15.37 11.80
N ALA A 350 -11.67 15.62 10.68
CA ALA A 350 -11.90 14.96 9.40
C ALA A 350 -11.17 13.60 9.31
N HIS A 351 -9.90 13.57 9.74
CA HIS A 351 -9.01 12.42 9.59
C HIS A 351 -7.82 12.50 10.55
N THR A 352 -7.33 11.34 10.99
CA THR A 352 -6.13 11.28 11.82
C THR A 352 -5.07 10.43 11.13
N ALA A 353 -3.79 10.77 11.32
CA ALA A 353 -2.66 9.94 10.91
C ALA A 353 -1.73 9.70 12.11
N HIS A 354 -1.20 8.47 12.26
CA HIS A 354 -0.37 8.11 13.39
C HIS A 354 0.87 9.00 13.48
N PHE A 355 1.24 9.39 14.70
CA PHE A 355 2.32 10.36 14.98
C PHE A 355 3.70 9.88 14.52
N SER A 356 3.91 8.56 14.34
CA SER A 356 5.19 7.97 13.95
C SER A 356 5.76 8.42 12.59
N ILE A 357 4.96 9.13 11.80
CA ILE A 357 5.41 9.77 10.54
C ILE A 357 5.29 11.31 10.59
N GLY A 358 5.01 11.89 11.76
CA GLY A 358 5.02 13.34 11.99
C GLY A 358 3.99 14.16 11.20
N SER A 359 2.82 13.60 10.82
CA SER A 359 1.95 14.22 9.80
C SER A 359 0.67 14.91 10.32
N GLY A 360 0.28 14.78 11.59
CA GLY A 360 -1.01 15.29 12.07
C GLY A 360 -1.18 16.80 11.89
N THR A 361 -0.27 17.59 12.43
CA THR A 361 -0.32 19.07 12.31
C THR A 361 -0.09 19.51 10.85
N LYS A 362 0.82 18.84 10.13
CA LYS A 362 1.05 19.05 8.70
C LYS A 362 -0.27 18.98 7.91
N LEU A 363 -0.99 17.87 8.03
CA LEU A 363 -2.24 17.64 7.31
C LEU A 363 -3.29 18.70 7.63
N ALA A 364 -3.44 19.07 8.91
CA ALA A 364 -4.41 20.07 9.33
C ALA A 364 -4.09 21.47 8.77
N MET A 365 -2.81 21.83 8.64
CA MET A 365 -2.40 23.11 8.04
C MET A 365 -2.57 23.11 6.53
N GLU A 366 -2.26 22.01 5.85
CA GLU A 366 -2.51 21.84 4.41
C GLU A 366 -4.00 21.86 4.08
N ASP A 367 -4.84 21.28 4.92
CA ASP A 367 -6.30 21.34 4.78
C ASP A 367 -6.79 22.80 4.87
N ALA A 368 -6.21 23.58 5.79
CA ALA A 368 -6.55 24.99 5.94
C ALA A 368 -6.19 25.81 4.70
N VAL A 369 -5.05 25.52 4.06
CA VAL A 369 -4.62 26.16 2.80
C VAL A 369 -5.61 25.81 1.68
N ALA A 370 -5.85 24.52 1.43
CA ALA A 370 -6.73 24.09 0.37
C ALA A 370 -8.17 24.62 0.53
N LEU A 371 -8.71 24.60 1.74
CA LEU A 371 -10.04 25.15 2.02
C LEU A 371 -10.10 26.65 1.71
N ALA A 372 -9.06 27.41 2.11
CA ALA A 372 -9.00 28.85 1.85
C ALA A 372 -8.88 29.16 0.35
N ASP A 373 -8.09 28.39 -0.40
CA ASP A 373 -7.88 28.57 -1.85
C ASP A 373 -9.16 28.28 -2.65
N HIS A 374 -9.87 27.21 -2.31
CA HIS A 374 -11.15 26.90 -2.96
C HIS A 374 -12.23 27.93 -2.65
N LEU A 375 -12.29 28.42 -1.43
CA LEU A 375 -13.22 29.52 -1.06
C LEU A 375 -12.83 30.83 -1.74
N ALA A 376 -11.54 31.16 -1.85
CA ALA A 376 -11.06 32.34 -2.59
C ALA A 376 -11.46 32.27 -4.07
N SER A 377 -11.26 31.13 -4.70
CA SER A 377 -11.62 30.90 -6.11
C SER A 377 -13.12 31.03 -6.34
N CYS A 378 -13.91 30.50 -5.42
CA CYS A 378 -15.37 30.62 -5.47
C CYS A 378 -15.84 32.07 -5.33
N LEU A 379 -15.29 32.83 -4.37
CA LEU A 379 -15.63 34.24 -4.14
C LEU A 379 -15.19 35.15 -5.32
N ALA A 380 -14.06 34.86 -5.95
CA ALA A 380 -13.56 35.60 -7.12
C ALA A 380 -14.44 35.44 -8.35
N ASN A 381 -15.07 34.27 -8.53
CA ASN A 381 -15.96 33.97 -9.66
C ASN A 381 -17.37 34.56 -9.50
N HIS A 382 -17.72 35.07 -8.33
CA HIS A 382 -19.01 35.69 -8.05
C HIS A 382 -18.79 37.17 -7.71
N PRO A 383 -18.74 38.10 -8.69
CA PRO A 383 -18.43 39.49 -8.46
C PRO A 383 -19.46 40.16 -7.52
N ALA A 384 -18.96 41.01 -6.63
CA ALA A 384 -19.69 41.73 -5.60
C ALA A 384 -20.87 42.51 -6.18
N GLY A 385 -22.05 41.97 -6.10
CA GLY A 385 -23.29 42.54 -6.60
C GLY A 385 -24.48 41.58 -6.53
N HIS A 386 -24.22 40.27 -6.45
CA HIS A 386 -25.27 39.21 -6.43
C HIS A 386 -25.32 38.39 -5.14
N LEU A 387 -24.56 38.73 -4.10
CA LEU A 387 -24.58 38.07 -2.79
C LEU A 387 -25.84 38.38 -1.96
N ALA A 388 -26.88 38.98 -2.55
CA ALA A 388 -28.15 39.31 -1.88
C ALA A 388 -29.17 38.14 -1.91
N ASP A 389 -28.90 37.05 -2.65
CA ASP A 389 -29.78 35.89 -2.73
C ASP A 389 -29.17 34.70 -1.95
N HIS A 390 -29.69 34.47 -0.74
CA HIS A 390 -29.28 33.37 0.18
C HIS A 390 -29.26 31.94 -0.43
N ARG A 391 -29.84 31.74 -1.59
CA ARG A 391 -29.82 30.44 -2.28
C ARG A 391 -28.60 30.26 -3.17
N GLN A 392 -28.11 31.34 -3.81
CA GLN A 392 -26.90 31.29 -4.66
C GLN A 392 -25.61 31.26 -3.82
N ASP A 393 -25.56 31.92 -2.69
CA ASP A 393 -24.41 31.89 -1.74
C ASP A 393 -24.14 30.47 -1.22
N ARG A 394 -25.20 29.73 -0.89
CA ARG A 394 -25.08 28.35 -0.40
C ARG A 394 -24.61 27.37 -1.49
N SER A 395 -24.97 27.59 -2.75
CA SER A 395 -24.47 26.79 -3.87
C SER A 395 -22.97 26.93 -4.06
N SER A 396 -22.48 28.16 -4.04
CA SER A 396 -21.08 28.50 -4.22
C SER A 396 -20.17 27.95 -3.09
N VAL A 397 -20.63 28.06 -1.83
CA VAL A 397 -19.91 27.47 -0.70
C VAL A 397 -19.88 25.94 -0.83
N SER A 398 -20.98 25.30 -1.19
CA SER A 398 -21.04 23.85 -1.38
C SER A 398 -20.09 23.35 -2.49
N GLU A 399 -19.94 24.10 -3.57
CA GLU A 399 -18.98 23.79 -4.65
C GLU A 399 -17.53 23.88 -4.16
N ALA A 400 -17.18 24.91 -3.38
CA ALA A 400 -15.87 25.07 -2.78
C ALA A 400 -15.56 23.91 -1.79
N LEU A 401 -16.53 23.48 -0.97
CA LEU A 401 -16.37 22.38 -0.03
C LEU A 401 -16.20 21.03 -0.76
N ALA A 402 -16.93 20.81 -1.85
CA ALA A 402 -16.76 19.63 -2.67
C ALA A 402 -15.37 19.58 -3.34
N ALA A 403 -14.88 20.71 -3.84
CA ALA A 403 -13.55 20.82 -4.44
C ALA A 403 -12.44 20.61 -3.41
N TYR A 404 -12.57 21.18 -2.23
CA TYR A 404 -11.66 20.94 -1.09
C TYR A 404 -11.56 19.44 -0.76
N GLU A 405 -12.70 18.77 -0.59
CA GLU A 405 -12.72 17.32 -0.30
C GLU A 405 -12.07 16.52 -1.44
N ALA A 406 -12.41 16.81 -2.69
CA ALA A 406 -11.89 16.12 -3.87
C ALA A 406 -10.36 16.27 -4.00
N GLU A 407 -9.79 17.43 -3.70
CA GLU A 407 -8.35 17.66 -3.72
C GLU A 407 -7.64 16.97 -2.55
N ARG A 408 -8.14 17.18 -1.32
CA ARG A 408 -7.41 16.73 -0.13
C ARG A 408 -7.53 15.26 0.18
N ARG A 409 -8.66 14.64 -0.13
CA ARG A 409 -8.92 13.24 0.21
C ARG A 409 -7.83 12.29 -0.32
N PRO A 410 -7.40 12.30 -1.59
CA PRO A 410 -6.38 11.39 -2.09
C PRO A 410 -5.03 11.52 -1.36
N ALA A 411 -4.59 12.75 -1.06
CA ALA A 411 -3.35 13.04 -0.35
C ALA A 411 -3.39 12.55 1.11
N VAL A 412 -4.52 12.80 1.79
CA VAL A 412 -4.76 12.36 3.16
C VAL A 412 -4.83 10.83 3.23
N GLU A 413 -5.59 10.17 2.38
CA GLU A 413 -5.69 8.71 2.34
C GLU A 413 -4.34 8.06 2.06
N SER A 414 -3.52 8.64 1.16
CA SER A 414 -2.14 8.20 0.93
C SER A 414 -1.29 8.32 2.20
N THR A 415 -1.43 9.41 2.95
CA THR A 415 -0.70 9.63 4.20
C THR A 415 -1.21 8.70 5.30
N GLN A 416 -2.52 8.49 5.42
CA GLN A 416 -3.10 7.53 6.37
C GLN A 416 -2.63 6.09 6.11
N ARG A 417 -2.52 5.66 4.83
CA ARG A 417 -1.97 4.34 4.49
C ARG A 417 -0.51 4.20 4.94
N ALA A 418 0.33 5.21 4.72
CA ALA A 418 1.72 5.19 5.19
C ALA A 418 1.83 5.21 6.72
N ALA A 419 1.00 6.00 7.39
CA ALA A 419 0.93 6.07 8.83
C ALA A 419 0.46 4.75 9.45
N ARG A 420 -0.52 4.08 8.82
CA ARG A 420 -0.99 2.76 9.23
C ARG A 420 0.10 1.71 9.07
N ALA A 421 0.81 1.67 7.93
CA ALA A 421 1.92 0.74 7.73
C ALA A 421 3.01 0.92 8.80
N SER A 422 3.31 2.18 9.17
CA SER A 422 4.24 2.50 10.25
C SER A 422 3.73 2.05 11.61
N LEU A 423 2.45 2.29 11.91
CA LEU A 423 1.81 1.88 13.17
C LEU A 423 1.79 0.34 13.31
N GLU A 424 1.37 -0.37 12.27
CA GLU A 424 1.35 -1.85 12.25
C GLU A 424 2.75 -2.43 12.46
N TRP A 425 3.78 -1.77 11.94
CA TRP A 425 5.17 -2.16 12.18
C TRP A 425 5.52 -2.03 13.68
N PHE A 426 5.15 -0.94 14.34
CA PHE A 426 5.38 -0.75 15.77
C PHE A 426 4.55 -1.71 16.62
N GLU A 427 3.31 -2.00 16.23
CA GLU A 427 2.50 -3.02 16.89
C GLU A 427 3.12 -4.43 16.80
N ASN A 428 3.92 -4.68 15.79
CA ASN A 428 4.59 -5.96 15.55
C ASN A 428 6.11 -5.89 15.83
N LEU A 429 6.59 -4.87 16.52
CA LEU A 429 8.00 -4.63 16.79
C LEU A 429 8.75 -5.86 17.34
N ALA A 430 8.10 -6.66 18.19
CA ALA A 430 8.67 -7.89 18.76
C ALA A 430 9.11 -8.91 17.70
N LEU A 431 8.54 -8.88 16.48
CA LEU A 431 8.95 -9.77 15.39
C LEU A 431 10.32 -9.43 14.79
N TYR A 432 10.81 -8.23 15.04
CA TYR A 432 12.00 -7.70 14.37
C TYR A 432 13.21 -7.51 15.31
N VAL A 433 13.00 -7.57 16.62
CA VAL A 433 14.08 -7.29 17.62
C VAL A 433 15.26 -8.24 17.50
N ASP A 434 15.10 -9.44 16.97
CA ASP A 434 16.18 -10.41 16.75
C ASP A 434 16.92 -10.23 15.42
N GLN A 435 16.48 -9.28 14.58
CA GLN A 435 17.21 -8.96 13.36
C GLN A 435 18.60 -8.38 13.67
N PRO A 436 19.61 -8.59 12.80
CA PRO A 436 20.89 -7.88 12.88
C PRO A 436 20.67 -6.37 12.96
N PRO A 437 21.44 -5.62 13.74
CA PRO A 437 21.13 -4.23 14.05
C PRO A 437 20.94 -3.31 12.86
N ARG A 438 21.76 -3.43 11.80
CA ARG A 438 21.59 -2.61 10.58
C ARG A 438 20.36 -2.98 9.78
N ARG A 439 20.04 -4.27 9.69
CA ARG A 439 18.80 -4.73 9.05
C ARG A 439 17.58 -4.23 9.83
N PHE A 440 17.61 -4.30 11.15
CA PHE A 440 16.57 -3.73 12.01
C PHE A 440 16.38 -2.23 11.75
N ALA A 441 17.47 -1.46 11.73
CA ALA A 441 17.42 -0.02 11.44
C ALA A 441 16.85 0.27 10.04
N PHE A 442 17.30 -0.48 9.02
CA PHE A 442 16.75 -0.35 7.66
C PHE A 442 15.25 -0.69 7.61
N ASN A 443 14.83 -1.76 8.29
CA ASN A 443 13.42 -2.16 8.38
C ASN A 443 12.58 -1.09 9.06
N LEU A 444 13.08 -0.48 10.16
CA LEU A 444 12.44 0.63 10.84
C LEU A 444 12.34 1.86 9.94
N LEU A 445 13.40 2.25 9.23
CA LEU A 445 13.42 3.42 8.36
C LEU A 445 12.45 3.27 7.17
N THR A 446 12.32 2.06 6.63
CA THR A 446 11.45 1.77 5.48
C THR A 446 10.02 1.33 5.86
N ARG A 447 9.65 1.29 7.14
CA ARG A 447 8.37 0.78 7.67
C ARG A 447 7.12 1.42 7.06
N SER A 448 7.18 2.72 6.77
CA SER A 448 6.06 3.47 6.21
C SER A 448 5.85 3.26 4.70
N ARG A 449 6.79 2.60 4.03
CA ARG A 449 6.86 2.41 2.56
C ARG A 449 6.95 3.73 1.77
N ARG A 450 7.17 4.86 2.44
CA ARG A 450 7.48 6.16 1.80
C ARG A 450 8.99 6.34 1.63
N VAL A 451 9.76 5.92 2.61
CA VAL A 451 11.21 5.76 2.48
C VAL A 451 11.46 4.35 1.98
N THR A 452 12.19 4.21 0.91
CA THR A 452 12.48 2.96 0.20
C THR A 452 13.99 2.73 0.12
N HIS A 453 14.41 1.59 -0.39
CA HIS A 453 15.81 1.25 -0.57
C HIS A 453 16.55 2.32 -1.39
N ASP A 454 16.02 2.68 -2.56
CA ASP A 454 16.64 3.66 -3.46
C ASP A 454 16.56 5.09 -2.90
N ASN A 455 15.41 5.46 -2.34
CA ASN A 455 15.26 6.75 -1.69
C ASN A 455 16.22 6.93 -0.51
N LEU A 456 16.45 5.87 0.28
CA LEU A 456 17.40 5.90 1.38
C LEU A 456 18.84 5.94 0.86
N ARG A 457 19.15 5.23 -0.24
CA ARG A 457 20.46 5.29 -0.90
C ARG A 457 20.78 6.70 -1.43
N LEU A 458 19.79 7.42 -1.96
CA LEU A 458 19.97 8.82 -2.37
C LEU A 458 20.26 9.76 -1.19
N ARG A 459 19.74 9.45 -0.01
CA ARG A 459 19.96 10.23 1.22
C ARG A 459 21.27 9.86 1.91
N ASP A 460 21.50 8.56 2.08
CA ASP A 460 22.62 7.99 2.80
C ASP A 460 23.10 6.67 2.14
N ALA A 461 23.90 6.81 1.09
CA ALA A 461 24.46 5.67 0.37
C ALA A 461 25.37 4.79 1.24
N ALA A 462 26.07 5.40 2.22
CA ALA A 462 26.99 4.69 3.11
C ALA A 462 26.21 3.76 4.05
N PHE A 463 25.11 4.23 4.61
CA PHE A 463 24.22 3.44 5.45
C PHE A 463 23.66 2.23 4.68
N VAL A 464 23.09 2.44 3.50
CA VAL A 464 22.51 1.35 2.67
C VAL A 464 23.57 0.32 2.30
N THR A 465 24.77 0.77 1.86
CA THR A 465 25.89 -0.13 1.55
C THR A 465 26.32 -0.95 2.75
N ALA A 466 26.30 -0.38 3.97
CA ALA A 466 26.61 -1.11 5.18
C ALA A 466 25.55 -2.16 5.54
N VAL A 467 24.27 -1.88 5.29
CA VAL A 467 23.16 -2.85 5.44
C VAL A 467 23.32 -4.01 4.46
N GLU A 468 23.59 -3.73 3.19
CA GLU A 468 23.78 -4.74 2.14
C GLU A 468 24.97 -5.65 2.43
N ARG A 469 26.07 -5.07 2.94
CA ARG A 469 27.26 -5.83 3.35
C ARG A 469 26.95 -6.74 4.55
N GLU A 470 26.19 -6.27 5.55
CA GLU A 470 25.76 -7.09 6.70
C GLU A 470 24.80 -8.22 6.26
N ALA A 471 24.03 -7.98 5.21
CA ALA A 471 23.15 -8.98 4.58
C ALA A 471 23.90 -9.93 3.61
N GLU A 472 25.24 -9.85 3.56
CA GLU A 472 26.13 -10.67 2.71
C GLU A 472 25.76 -10.62 1.21
N LEU A 473 25.23 -9.50 0.74
CA LEU A 473 24.96 -9.32 -0.67
C LEU A 473 26.30 -9.24 -1.45
N PRO A 474 26.39 -9.91 -2.61
CA PRO A 474 27.55 -9.71 -3.49
C PRO A 474 27.70 -8.22 -3.88
N PRO A 475 28.93 -7.71 -4.02
CA PRO A 475 29.14 -6.33 -4.44
C PRO A 475 28.33 -5.99 -5.69
N ASP A 476 27.79 -4.77 -5.75
CA ASP A 476 27.02 -4.23 -6.86
C ASP A 476 25.82 -5.08 -7.30
N THR A 477 25.32 -5.93 -6.40
CA THR A 477 24.15 -6.78 -6.64
C THR A 477 22.95 -6.28 -5.86
N PRO A 478 21.92 -5.72 -6.52
CA PRO A 478 20.67 -5.36 -5.87
C PRO A 478 20.00 -6.55 -5.19
N PRO A 479 19.32 -6.37 -4.06
CA PRO A 479 18.69 -7.47 -3.31
C PRO A 479 17.84 -8.42 -4.17
N MET A 480 17.08 -7.87 -5.14
CA MET A 480 16.20 -8.64 -6.01
C MET A 480 16.93 -9.62 -6.94
N PHE A 481 18.22 -9.39 -7.24
CA PHE A 481 19.00 -10.23 -8.14
C PHE A 481 19.90 -11.25 -7.41
N THR A 482 19.68 -11.43 -6.10
CA THR A 482 20.33 -12.49 -5.34
C THR A 482 19.62 -13.83 -5.56
N PRO A 483 20.36 -14.96 -5.64
CA PRO A 483 19.72 -16.27 -5.80
C PRO A 483 18.92 -16.65 -4.55
N PHE A 484 17.96 -17.57 -4.74
CA PHE A 484 17.19 -18.14 -3.62
C PHE A 484 16.98 -19.64 -3.81
N ARG A 485 17.22 -20.40 -2.75
CA ARG A 485 17.07 -21.85 -2.80
C ARG A 485 15.77 -22.28 -2.12
N LEU A 486 14.95 -23.03 -2.85
CA LEU A 486 13.79 -23.75 -2.35
C LEU A 486 14.05 -25.25 -2.57
N ARG A 487 14.20 -26.02 -1.50
CA ARG A 487 14.51 -27.44 -1.55
C ARG A 487 15.72 -27.72 -2.48
N GLY A 488 15.52 -28.45 -3.59
CA GLY A 488 16.55 -28.74 -4.60
C GLY A 488 16.70 -27.68 -5.70
N LEU A 489 15.71 -26.77 -5.82
CA LEU A 489 15.68 -25.73 -6.85
C LEU A 489 16.39 -24.47 -6.39
N THR A 490 17.27 -23.92 -7.22
CA THR A 490 17.87 -22.59 -6.99
C THR A 490 17.34 -21.60 -8.03
N LEU A 491 16.57 -20.64 -7.59
CA LEU A 491 16.12 -19.51 -8.40
C LEU A 491 17.26 -18.51 -8.57
N ARG A 492 17.48 -18.01 -9.78
CA ARG A 492 18.58 -17.09 -10.08
C ARG A 492 18.37 -15.68 -9.49
N ASN A 493 17.11 -15.30 -9.21
CA ASN A 493 16.74 -14.05 -8.57
C ASN A 493 15.44 -14.21 -7.76
N ARG A 494 15.02 -13.13 -7.09
CA ARG A 494 13.87 -13.10 -6.16
C ARG A 494 12.54 -12.71 -6.81
N VAL A 495 12.49 -12.56 -8.14
CA VAL A 495 11.31 -12.12 -8.87
C VAL A 495 10.53 -13.31 -9.39
N VAL A 496 9.23 -13.33 -9.08
CA VAL A 496 8.28 -14.33 -9.54
C VAL A 496 7.25 -13.66 -10.45
N VAL A 497 7.00 -14.23 -11.64
CA VAL A 497 5.81 -13.91 -12.42
C VAL A 497 4.62 -14.57 -11.74
N SER A 498 3.71 -13.78 -11.18
CA SER A 498 2.54 -14.28 -10.44
C SER A 498 1.62 -15.12 -11.33
N PRO A 499 0.95 -16.17 -10.80
CA PRO A 499 -0.14 -16.83 -11.50
C PRO A 499 -1.23 -15.84 -11.93
N MET A 500 -1.62 -15.87 -13.20
CA MET A 500 -2.62 -14.97 -13.79
C MET A 500 -3.46 -15.73 -14.82
N ASP A 501 -4.77 -15.82 -14.60
CA ASP A 501 -5.69 -16.50 -15.50
C ASP A 501 -5.87 -15.72 -16.81
N MET A 502 -5.53 -16.37 -17.93
CA MET A 502 -5.56 -15.76 -19.26
C MET A 502 -6.80 -16.15 -20.06
N TYR A 503 -7.49 -17.20 -19.65
CA TYR A 503 -8.74 -17.69 -20.28
C TYR A 503 -8.64 -17.89 -21.80
N SER A 504 -7.50 -18.38 -22.28
CA SER A 504 -7.19 -18.49 -23.73
C SER A 504 -7.01 -19.95 -24.18
N ALA A 505 -7.38 -20.92 -23.35
CA ALA A 505 -7.34 -22.33 -23.67
C ALA A 505 -8.62 -22.82 -24.40
N GLN A 506 -8.52 -23.94 -25.09
CA GLN A 506 -9.66 -24.66 -25.68
C GLN A 506 -9.79 -26.03 -25.01
N ASP A 507 -10.93 -26.30 -24.36
CA ASP A 507 -11.21 -27.55 -23.64
C ASP A 507 -10.06 -27.96 -22.68
N GLY A 508 -9.48 -27.00 -21.98
CA GLY A 508 -8.36 -27.19 -21.09
C GLY A 508 -6.99 -27.29 -21.77
N THR A 509 -6.94 -27.33 -23.10
CA THR A 509 -5.69 -27.46 -23.85
C THR A 509 -5.04 -26.09 -24.03
N PRO A 510 -3.83 -25.82 -23.47
CA PRO A 510 -3.11 -24.59 -23.76
C PRO A 510 -2.70 -24.53 -25.24
N GLY A 511 -2.69 -23.34 -25.81
CA GLY A 511 -2.31 -23.11 -27.21
C GLY A 511 -1.03 -22.30 -27.36
N ASP A 512 -0.73 -21.86 -28.59
CA ASP A 512 0.44 -21.02 -28.89
C ASP A 512 0.42 -19.68 -28.12
N PHE A 513 -0.79 -19.18 -27.72
CA PHE A 513 -0.88 -18.06 -26.81
C PHE A 513 -0.09 -18.28 -25.52
N HIS A 514 -0.23 -19.45 -24.90
CA HIS A 514 0.46 -19.78 -23.63
C HIS A 514 1.97 -19.95 -23.84
N LEU A 515 2.40 -20.50 -24.98
CA LEU A 515 3.82 -20.60 -25.34
C LEU A 515 4.43 -19.18 -25.46
N VAL A 516 3.76 -18.26 -26.16
CA VAL A 516 4.21 -16.88 -26.31
C VAL A 516 4.17 -16.14 -24.97
N HIS A 517 3.07 -16.27 -24.22
CA HIS A 517 2.87 -15.60 -22.96
C HIS A 517 3.92 -15.96 -21.91
N LEU A 518 4.10 -17.25 -21.64
CA LEU A 518 5.06 -17.75 -20.65
C LEU A 518 6.50 -17.66 -21.17
N GLY A 519 6.73 -17.96 -22.45
CA GLY A 519 8.04 -17.85 -23.08
C GLY A 519 8.60 -16.44 -23.08
N ALA A 520 7.77 -15.42 -23.36
CA ALA A 520 8.22 -14.03 -23.30
C ALA A 520 8.67 -13.63 -21.87
N ARG A 521 7.97 -14.11 -20.83
CA ARG A 521 8.31 -13.85 -19.44
C ARG A 521 9.53 -14.62 -18.97
N ALA A 522 9.73 -15.84 -19.47
CA ALA A 522 10.95 -16.61 -19.24
C ALA A 522 12.17 -15.88 -19.84
N LEU A 523 12.06 -15.41 -21.10
CA LEU A 523 13.06 -14.55 -21.75
C LEU A 523 13.23 -13.20 -21.02
N GLY A 524 12.19 -12.73 -20.32
CA GLY A 524 12.16 -11.49 -19.58
C GLY A 524 13.00 -11.45 -18.30
N GLY A 525 13.61 -12.56 -17.89
CA GLY A 525 14.63 -12.58 -16.85
C GLY A 525 14.13 -12.88 -15.43
N ALA A 526 12.84 -13.14 -15.21
CA ALA A 526 12.32 -13.56 -13.90
C ALA A 526 13.00 -14.87 -13.43
N GLY A 527 13.15 -15.02 -12.09
CA GLY A 527 13.70 -16.25 -11.50
C GLY A 527 12.74 -17.43 -11.56
N LEU A 528 11.44 -17.14 -11.42
CA LEU A 528 10.36 -18.13 -11.49
C LEU A 528 9.20 -17.55 -12.31
N VAL A 529 8.69 -18.31 -13.27
CA VAL A 529 7.49 -17.98 -14.04
C VAL A 529 6.40 -18.99 -13.68
N MET A 530 5.29 -18.51 -13.10
CA MET A 530 4.14 -19.35 -12.77
C MET A 530 3.15 -19.40 -13.92
N THR A 531 2.54 -20.57 -14.13
CA THR A 531 1.36 -20.68 -14.99
C THR A 531 0.16 -19.93 -14.36
N GLU A 532 -0.90 -19.71 -15.12
CA GLU A 532 -2.24 -19.49 -14.58
C GLU A 532 -2.71 -20.68 -13.73
N MET A 533 -3.87 -20.59 -13.05
CA MET A 533 -4.46 -21.72 -12.36
C MET A 533 -4.80 -22.85 -13.37
N VAL A 534 -4.02 -23.92 -13.35
CA VAL A 534 -4.21 -25.10 -14.19
C VAL A 534 -5.20 -26.05 -13.51
N CYS A 535 -6.34 -26.30 -14.17
CA CYS A 535 -7.44 -27.04 -13.59
C CYS A 535 -7.17 -28.56 -13.57
N VAL A 536 -7.50 -29.20 -12.44
CA VAL A 536 -7.28 -30.64 -12.22
C VAL A 536 -8.40 -31.53 -12.80
N SER A 537 -9.51 -30.93 -13.20
CA SER A 537 -10.65 -31.59 -13.85
C SER A 537 -11.42 -30.64 -14.79
N PRO A 538 -12.24 -31.16 -15.73
CA PRO A 538 -13.11 -30.32 -16.56
C PRO A 538 -14.06 -29.45 -15.76
N GLU A 539 -14.61 -29.97 -14.66
CA GLU A 539 -15.53 -29.26 -13.75
C GLU A 539 -14.79 -28.26 -12.85
N GLY A 540 -13.47 -28.43 -12.71
CA GLY A 540 -12.61 -27.54 -11.95
C GLY A 540 -12.30 -26.19 -12.63
N ARG A 541 -12.73 -25.99 -13.88
CA ARG A 541 -12.52 -24.73 -14.63
C ARG A 541 -13.35 -23.58 -14.08
N ILE A 542 -12.76 -22.39 -14.10
CA ILE A 542 -13.51 -21.16 -13.81
C ILE A 542 -14.40 -20.82 -15.00
N THR A 543 -13.79 -20.75 -16.18
CA THR A 543 -14.42 -20.43 -17.46
C THR A 543 -14.09 -21.50 -18.50
N PRO A 544 -14.78 -21.56 -19.65
CA PRO A 544 -14.41 -22.44 -20.75
C PRO A 544 -12.97 -22.24 -21.27
N GLY A 545 -12.40 -21.05 -21.04
CA GLY A 545 -11.05 -20.68 -21.50
C GLY A 545 -9.91 -21.06 -20.53
N CYS A 546 -10.18 -21.69 -19.39
CA CYS A 546 -9.13 -22.13 -18.45
C CYS A 546 -8.30 -23.27 -19.01
N THR A 547 -6.99 -23.25 -18.67
CA THR A 547 -6.09 -24.39 -18.93
C THR A 547 -6.37 -25.55 -17.97
N GLY A 548 -6.00 -26.73 -18.39
CA GLY A 548 -6.13 -27.97 -17.61
C GLY A 548 -4.89 -28.81 -17.64
N LEU A 549 -4.86 -29.80 -16.73
CA LEU A 549 -3.88 -30.89 -16.73
C LEU A 549 -4.54 -32.23 -16.36
N TYR A 550 -5.80 -32.40 -16.81
CA TYR A 550 -6.63 -33.55 -16.51
C TYR A 550 -6.69 -34.59 -17.64
N ALA A 551 -6.03 -34.36 -18.77
CA ALA A 551 -5.90 -35.27 -19.89
C ALA A 551 -4.46 -35.32 -20.40
N ASP A 552 -4.09 -36.45 -21.07
CA ASP A 552 -2.72 -36.66 -21.53
C ASP A 552 -2.33 -35.70 -22.68
N VAL A 553 -3.32 -35.25 -23.47
CA VAL A 553 -3.07 -34.23 -24.49
C VAL A 553 -2.55 -32.93 -23.88
N HIS A 554 -3.03 -32.55 -22.69
CA HIS A 554 -2.58 -31.34 -21.99
C HIS A 554 -1.11 -31.46 -21.56
N GLU A 555 -0.69 -32.64 -21.10
CA GLU A 555 0.70 -32.89 -20.69
C GLU A 555 1.69 -32.65 -21.85
N GLY A 556 1.37 -33.14 -23.06
CA GLY A 556 2.25 -32.96 -24.22
C GLY A 556 2.42 -31.48 -24.61
N VAL A 557 1.35 -30.68 -24.51
CA VAL A 557 1.42 -29.24 -24.81
C VAL A 557 2.17 -28.49 -23.71
N TRP A 558 1.91 -28.78 -22.43
CA TRP A 558 2.65 -28.20 -21.33
C TRP A 558 4.14 -28.52 -21.38
N ARG A 559 4.51 -29.77 -21.74
CA ARG A 559 5.92 -30.17 -21.92
C ARG A 559 6.61 -29.29 -22.97
N ARG A 560 5.98 -29.02 -24.11
CA ARG A 560 6.51 -28.11 -25.14
C ARG A 560 6.76 -26.70 -24.58
N VAL A 561 5.88 -26.18 -23.73
CA VAL A 561 6.02 -24.86 -23.11
C VAL A 561 7.20 -24.85 -22.14
N VAL A 562 7.33 -25.87 -21.31
CA VAL A 562 8.42 -26.02 -20.34
C VAL A 562 9.77 -26.16 -21.05
N GLU A 563 9.88 -27.05 -22.02
CA GLU A 563 11.10 -27.25 -22.81
C GLU A 563 11.52 -25.94 -23.49
N PHE A 564 10.58 -25.24 -24.13
CA PHE A 564 10.89 -23.94 -24.74
C PHE A 564 11.43 -22.93 -23.74
N ALA A 565 10.83 -22.83 -22.55
CA ALA A 565 11.26 -21.87 -21.53
C ALA A 565 12.67 -22.19 -21.01
N HIS A 566 12.98 -23.46 -20.77
CA HIS A 566 14.29 -23.91 -20.32
C HIS A 566 15.39 -23.72 -21.40
N ASP A 567 15.07 -24.01 -22.64
CA ASP A 567 16.01 -23.86 -23.76
C ASP A 567 16.27 -22.39 -24.08
N ALA A 568 15.22 -21.56 -24.11
CA ALA A 568 15.30 -20.15 -24.47
C ALA A 568 15.89 -19.27 -23.35
N SER A 569 15.75 -19.67 -22.10
CA SER A 569 16.22 -18.94 -20.92
C SER A 569 16.75 -19.89 -19.83
N PRO A 570 17.94 -20.49 -20.04
CA PRO A 570 18.54 -21.40 -19.06
C PRO A 570 18.63 -20.75 -17.68
N GLY A 571 18.14 -21.45 -16.64
CA GLY A 571 18.11 -20.99 -15.26
C GLY A 571 16.88 -20.15 -14.87
N THR A 572 15.89 -19.97 -15.78
CA THR A 572 14.52 -19.63 -15.39
C THR A 572 13.77 -20.89 -14.97
N ALA A 573 13.17 -20.87 -13.80
CA ALA A 573 12.29 -21.96 -13.36
C ALA A 573 10.85 -21.73 -13.85
N LEU A 574 10.15 -22.81 -14.17
CA LEU A 574 8.74 -22.81 -14.53
C LEU A 574 7.91 -23.55 -13.47
N GLY A 575 6.98 -22.84 -12.83
CA GLY A 575 6.07 -23.39 -11.82
C GLY A 575 4.66 -23.60 -12.34
N VAL A 576 4.00 -24.69 -11.94
CA VAL A 576 2.59 -24.93 -12.22
C VAL A 576 1.75 -24.66 -10.98
N GLN A 577 0.66 -23.88 -11.12
CA GLN A 577 -0.33 -23.73 -10.06
C GLN A 577 -1.52 -24.66 -10.33
N LEU A 578 -1.72 -25.68 -9.50
CA LEU A 578 -2.85 -26.61 -9.60
C LEU A 578 -4.04 -26.13 -8.78
N GLY A 579 -5.23 -26.12 -9.37
CA GLY A 579 -6.42 -25.69 -8.70
C GLY A 579 -7.73 -26.28 -9.22
N HIS A 580 -8.81 -25.99 -8.50
CA HIS A 580 -10.19 -26.32 -8.84
C HIS A 580 -11.07 -25.15 -8.41
N SER A 581 -11.83 -24.58 -9.35
CA SER A 581 -12.63 -23.35 -9.14
C SER A 581 -13.67 -23.43 -8.02
N GLY A 582 -14.10 -24.66 -7.68
CA GLY A 582 -15.12 -24.84 -6.65
C GLY A 582 -16.43 -24.14 -7.00
N ARG A 583 -16.97 -23.37 -6.07
CA ARG A 583 -18.23 -22.63 -6.21
C ARG A 583 -18.15 -21.40 -7.14
N LYS A 584 -16.94 -21.02 -7.60
CA LYS A 584 -16.67 -19.89 -8.50
C LYS A 584 -16.48 -20.31 -9.97
N GLY A 585 -16.81 -21.56 -10.31
CA GLY A 585 -16.68 -22.09 -11.66
C GLY A 585 -17.90 -21.87 -12.54
N SER A 586 -17.82 -22.37 -13.79
CA SER A 586 -18.88 -22.32 -14.78
C SER A 586 -19.36 -20.89 -15.08
N THR A 587 -18.40 -19.96 -15.24
CA THR A 587 -18.66 -18.54 -15.46
C THR A 587 -18.24 -18.13 -16.88
N ARG A 588 -18.70 -16.93 -17.29
CA ARG A 588 -18.26 -16.26 -18.51
C ARG A 588 -16.80 -15.89 -18.43
N LEU A 589 -16.17 -15.61 -19.57
CA LEU A 589 -14.85 -15.01 -19.61
C LEU A 589 -14.87 -13.66 -18.88
N MET A 590 -13.77 -13.29 -18.22
CA MET A 590 -13.69 -12.09 -17.38
C MET A 590 -14.16 -10.82 -18.08
N TRP A 591 -13.82 -10.64 -19.35
CA TRP A 591 -14.21 -9.48 -20.18
C TRP A 591 -15.63 -9.52 -20.73
N GLU A 592 -16.34 -10.65 -20.59
CA GLU A 592 -17.76 -10.81 -20.96
C GLU A 592 -18.71 -10.65 -19.78
N GLY A 593 -18.18 -10.74 -18.54
CA GLY A 593 -18.93 -10.64 -17.30
C GLY A 593 -18.27 -11.48 -16.21
N MET A 594 -17.33 -10.86 -15.47
CA MET A 594 -16.62 -11.53 -14.38
C MET A 594 -17.59 -12.11 -13.36
N ASP A 595 -17.43 -13.38 -13.02
CA ASP A 595 -18.25 -14.14 -12.05
C ASP A 595 -19.74 -14.32 -12.46
N ASP A 596 -20.15 -13.94 -13.67
CA ASP A 596 -21.48 -14.22 -14.17
C ASP A 596 -21.56 -15.67 -14.65
N PRO A 597 -22.63 -16.43 -14.31
CA PRO A 597 -22.82 -17.78 -14.81
C PRO A 597 -22.87 -17.84 -16.34
N LEU A 598 -22.44 -18.95 -16.92
CA LEU A 598 -22.61 -19.20 -18.34
C LEU A 598 -24.12 -19.16 -18.69
N PRO A 599 -24.50 -18.55 -19.84
CA PRO A 599 -25.90 -18.51 -20.25
C PRO A 599 -26.46 -19.88 -20.66
N ARG A 600 -25.56 -20.82 -20.99
CA ARG A 600 -25.86 -22.23 -21.34
C ARG A 600 -24.60 -23.08 -21.22
N GLY A 601 -24.75 -24.39 -21.08
CA GLY A 601 -23.62 -25.33 -21.00
C GLY A 601 -22.92 -25.29 -19.63
N ASN A 602 -23.63 -24.88 -18.58
CA ASN A 602 -23.12 -24.92 -17.22
C ASN A 602 -22.81 -26.36 -16.79
N TRP A 603 -21.68 -26.53 -16.13
CA TRP A 603 -21.27 -27.79 -15.49
C TRP A 603 -21.53 -27.75 -13.98
N PRO A 604 -21.68 -28.91 -13.32
CA PRO A 604 -21.86 -28.99 -11.87
C PRO A 604 -20.68 -28.36 -11.12
N LEU A 605 -20.98 -27.64 -10.05
CA LEU A 605 -19.99 -27.04 -9.17
C LEU A 605 -19.86 -27.87 -7.88
N ALA A 606 -18.66 -27.94 -7.32
CA ALA A 606 -18.34 -28.62 -6.08
C ALA A 606 -17.89 -27.62 -5.00
N ALA A 607 -18.29 -27.86 -3.74
CA ALA A 607 -17.88 -27.04 -2.61
C ALA A 607 -17.97 -27.83 -1.29
N PRO A 608 -17.40 -27.34 -0.17
CA PRO A 608 -17.66 -27.95 1.15
C PRO A 608 -19.13 -27.83 1.57
N SER A 609 -19.82 -26.77 1.15
CA SER A 609 -21.21 -26.50 1.50
C SER A 609 -21.97 -25.94 0.29
N PRO A 610 -23.32 -26.15 0.20
CA PRO A 610 -24.12 -25.73 -0.96
C PRO A 610 -24.40 -24.21 -0.93
N LEU A 611 -23.34 -23.42 -0.88
CA LEU A 611 -23.40 -21.96 -0.78
C LEU A 611 -22.91 -21.35 -2.11
N PRO A 612 -23.80 -20.69 -2.89
CA PRO A 612 -23.38 -20.03 -4.13
C PRO A 612 -22.43 -18.88 -3.85
N TYR A 613 -21.56 -18.52 -4.80
CA TYR A 613 -20.67 -17.36 -4.64
C TYR A 613 -21.47 -16.06 -4.51
N ARG A 614 -22.34 -15.74 -5.49
CA ARG A 614 -23.28 -14.61 -5.41
C ARG A 614 -24.70 -15.14 -5.25
N ARG A 615 -25.29 -14.87 -4.08
CA ARG A 615 -26.65 -15.35 -3.75
C ARG A 615 -27.68 -14.86 -4.78
N GLY A 616 -28.46 -15.79 -5.33
CA GLY A 616 -29.47 -15.49 -6.34
C GLY A 616 -28.93 -15.25 -7.76
N VAL A 617 -27.61 -15.29 -7.97
CA VAL A 617 -26.96 -15.11 -9.26
C VAL A 617 -26.15 -16.34 -9.65
N SER A 618 -25.19 -16.74 -8.83
CA SER A 618 -24.31 -17.88 -9.12
C SER A 618 -25.05 -19.21 -8.90
N GLN A 619 -24.61 -20.23 -9.65
CA GLN A 619 -25.07 -21.60 -9.49
C GLN A 619 -24.80 -22.10 -8.05
N VAL A 620 -25.74 -22.84 -7.48
CA VAL A 620 -25.55 -23.49 -6.18
C VAL A 620 -24.68 -24.72 -6.35
N PRO A 621 -23.52 -24.80 -5.67
CA PRO A 621 -22.64 -25.96 -5.78
C PRO A 621 -23.18 -27.17 -5.02
N GLN A 622 -22.74 -28.36 -5.42
CA GLN A 622 -22.99 -29.57 -4.67
C GLN A 622 -21.99 -29.69 -3.51
N ALA A 623 -22.48 -29.99 -2.32
CA ALA A 623 -21.62 -30.32 -1.20
C ALA A 623 -20.93 -31.66 -1.45
N LEU A 624 -19.60 -31.69 -1.39
CA LEU A 624 -18.83 -32.94 -1.56
C LEU A 624 -19.09 -33.90 -0.41
N ASP A 625 -19.51 -35.13 -0.74
CA ASP A 625 -19.53 -36.27 0.19
C ASP A 625 -18.14 -36.95 0.25
N THR A 626 -18.00 -38.00 1.01
CA THR A 626 -16.73 -38.72 1.18
C THR A 626 -16.17 -39.24 -0.14
N ALA A 627 -17.04 -39.71 -1.05
CA ALA A 627 -16.63 -40.19 -2.36
C ALA A 627 -16.17 -39.04 -3.26
N GLY A 628 -16.89 -37.92 -3.24
CA GLY A 628 -16.52 -36.71 -3.96
C GLY A 628 -15.20 -36.10 -3.48
N LEU A 629 -14.95 -36.06 -2.15
CA LEU A 629 -13.66 -35.66 -1.59
C LEU A 629 -12.51 -36.54 -2.09
N ALA A 630 -12.69 -37.87 -2.08
CA ALA A 630 -11.69 -38.82 -2.59
C ALA A 630 -11.45 -38.63 -4.08
N ALA A 631 -12.49 -38.49 -4.89
CA ALA A 631 -12.38 -38.28 -6.33
C ALA A 631 -11.61 -36.99 -6.69
N VAL A 632 -11.91 -35.88 -6.04
CA VAL A 632 -11.20 -34.61 -6.27
C VAL A 632 -9.74 -34.73 -5.84
N ARG A 633 -9.43 -35.37 -4.72
CA ARG A 633 -8.05 -35.60 -4.29
C ARG A 633 -7.27 -36.36 -5.37
N GLU A 634 -7.85 -37.43 -5.94
CA GLU A 634 -7.21 -38.22 -7.02
C GLU A 634 -7.02 -37.38 -8.29
N GLN A 635 -7.92 -36.42 -8.59
CA GLN A 635 -7.73 -35.47 -9.71
C GLN A 635 -6.47 -34.61 -9.51
N PHE A 636 -6.25 -34.08 -8.29
CA PHE A 636 -5.03 -33.35 -7.95
C PHE A 636 -3.78 -34.21 -8.08
N VAL A 637 -3.81 -35.44 -7.58
CA VAL A 637 -2.70 -36.40 -7.69
C VAL A 637 -2.39 -36.74 -9.16
N ALA A 638 -3.41 -36.99 -9.99
CA ALA A 638 -3.23 -37.27 -11.41
C ALA A 638 -2.63 -36.07 -12.16
N ALA A 639 -3.09 -34.85 -11.85
CA ALA A 639 -2.54 -33.62 -12.42
C ALA A 639 -1.08 -33.38 -12.00
N ALA A 640 -0.73 -33.60 -10.73
CA ALA A 640 0.64 -33.52 -10.23
C ALA A 640 1.60 -34.48 -10.92
N ARG A 641 1.16 -35.73 -11.16
CA ARG A 641 1.96 -36.72 -11.93
C ARG A 641 2.21 -36.26 -13.37
N ARG A 642 1.19 -35.63 -14.03
CA ARG A 642 1.35 -35.08 -15.38
C ARG A 642 2.27 -33.85 -15.36
N ALA A 643 2.16 -32.99 -14.36
CA ALA A 643 3.04 -31.82 -14.19
C ALA A 643 4.52 -32.24 -14.05
N ALA A 644 4.80 -33.29 -13.25
CA ALA A 644 6.14 -33.83 -13.11
C ALA A 644 6.67 -34.39 -14.44
N ARG A 645 5.86 -35.15 -15.21
CA ARG A 645 6.25 -35.63 -16.53
C ARG A 645 6.38 -34.54 -17.59
N ALA A 646 5.63 -33.43 -17.46
CA ALA A 646 5.80 -32.27 -18.32
C ALA A 646 7.08 -31.51 -18.04
N GLY A 647 7.75 -31.75 -16.89
CA GLY A 647 9.04 -31.16 -16.56
C GLY A 647 8.98 -29.86 -15.79
N PHE A 648 7.86 -29.51 -15.13
CA PHE A 648 7.77 -28.35 -14.27
C PHE A 648 8.72 -28.45 -13.06
N ASP A 649 9.36 -27.33 -12.69
CA ASP A 649 10.36 -27.25 -11.63
C ASP A 649 9.73 -27.11 -10.24
N LEU A 650 8.54 -26.48 -10.14
CA LEU A 650 7.82 -26.18 -8.92
C LEU A 650 6.33 -26.44 -9.09
N LEU A 651 5.68 -26.96 -8.04
CA LEU A 651 4.23 -27.08 -7.96
C LEU A 651 3.70 -26.18 -6.85
N GLU A 652 2.68 -25.40 -7.17
CA GLU A 652 1.91 -24.61 -6.19
C GLU A 652 0.49 -25.15 -6.08
N LEU A 653 0.06 -25.46 -4.86
CA LEU A 653 -1.32 -25.82 -4.58
C LEU A 653 -2.16 -24.56 -4.30
N HIS A 654 -3.23 -24.35 -5.07
CA HIS A 654 -4.07 -23.18 -4.95
C HIS A 654 -5.12 -23.32 -3.83
N CYS A 655 -4.82 -22.77 -2.66
CA CYS A 655 -5.69 -22.75 -1.47
C CYS A 655 -6.22 -21.34 -1.15
N ALA A 656 -6.33 -20.45 -2.16
CA ALA A 656 -6.74 -19.05 -2.00
C ALA A 656 -7.99 -18.68 -2.83
N HIS A 657 -8.45 -17.44 -2.70
CA HIS A 657 -9.40 -16.73 -3.56
C HIS A 657 -10.81 -17.34 -3.64
N GLY A 658 -11.23 -18.08 -2.61
CA GLY A 658 -12.55 -18.70 -2.57
C GLY A 658 -12.75 -19.87 -3.52
N TYR A 659 -11.68 -20.38 -4.13
CA TYR A 659 -11.70 -21.60 -4.91
C TYR A 659 -11.87 -22.83 -4.00
N LEU A 660 -11.90 -24.05 -4.55
CA LEU A 660 -12.35 -25.23 -3.80
C LEU A 660 -11.62 -25.41 -2.47
N LEU A 661 -10.28 -25.48 -2.46
CA LEU A 661 -9.52 -25.72 -1.23
C LEU A 661 -9.60 -24.51 -0.28
N SER A 662 -9.60 -23.28 -0.81
CA SER A 662 -9.86 -22.07 -0.03
C SER A 662 -11.24 -22.08 0.64
N SER A 663 -12.26 -22.62 -0.06
CA SER A 663 -13.62 -22.71 0.48
C SER A 663 -13.72 -23.65 1.68
N PHE A 664 -12.82 -24.61 1.83
CA PHE A 664 -12.72 -25.43 3.05
C PHE A 664 -12.12 -24.63 4.20
N LEU A 665 -11.13 -23.76 3.94
CA LEU A 665 -10.40 -23.00 4.98
C LEU A 665 -11.26 -21.92 5.62
N SER A 666 -12.03 -21.18 4.83
CA SER A 666 -12.83 -20.05 5.31
C SER A 666 -14.09 -20.50 6.06
N PRO A 667 -14.36 -19.94 7.26
CA PRO A 667 -15.60 -20.20 7.99
C PRO A 667 -16.84 -19.64 7.28
N LEU A 668 -16.68 -18.65 6.38
CA LEU A 668 -17.79 -18.05 5.63
C LEU A 668 -18.31 -19.00 4.52
N THR A 669 -17.54 -19.99 4.12
CA THR A 669 -17.86 -20.88 3.02
C THR A 669 -17.94 -22.34 3.39
N ASN A 670 -17.43 -22.71 4.56
CA ASN A 670 -17.46 -24.08 5.09
C ASN A 670 -18.39 -24.18 6.31
N HIS A 671 -19.63 -24.57 6.06
CA HIS A 671 -20.65 -24.80 7.10
C HIS A 671 -20.85 -26.30 7.39
N ARG A 672 -19.84 -27.14 7.11
CA ARG A 672 -19.91 -28.57 7.43
C ARG A 672 -19.93 -28.83 8.92
N THR A 673 -20.61 -29.89 9.30
CA THR A 673 -20.73 -30.36 10.70
C THR A 673 -20.01 -31.69 10.95
N ASP A 674 -19.34 -32.21 9.91
CA ASP A 674 -18.53 -33.43 9.99
C ASP A 674 -17.04 -33.12 10.29
N ALA A 675 -16.16 -34.09 10.06
CA ALA A 675 -14.73 -34.00 10.34
C ALA A 675 -13.98 -32.92 9.55
N TYR A 676 -14.61 -32.29 8.55
CA TYR A 676 -14.03 -31.30 7.65
C TYR A 676 -14.57 -29.87 7.85
N GLY A 677 -15.36 -29.63 8.91
CA GLY A 677 -15.95 -28.32 9.19
C GLY A 677 -15.90 -27.92 10.66
N GLY A 678 -16.34 -26.70 10.98
CA GLY A 678 -16.32 -26.13 12.31
C GLY A 678 -14.97 -25.51 12.69
N THR A 679 -14.15 -26.14 13.51
CA THR A 679 -12.86 -25.58 13.96
C THR A 679 -11.86 -25.41 12.82
N LEU A 680 -10.89 -24.52 12.99
CA LEU A 680 -9.82 -24.31 11.98
C LEU A 680 -9.10 -25.63 11.67
N ALA A 681 -8.77 -26.43 12.66
CA ALA A 681 -8.14 -27.73 12.48
C ALA A 681 -8.96 -28.69 11.62
N ALA A 682 -10.29 -28.71 11.79
CA ALA A 682 -11.19 -29.51 10.97
C ALA A 682 -11.31 -28.96 9.54
N ARG A 683 -11.36 -27.64 9.37
CA ARG A 683 -11.37 -27.01 8.04
C ARG A 683 -10.07 -27.21 7.27
N LEU A 684 -8.93 -27.30 7.95
CA LEU A 684 -7.61 -27.59 7.38
C LEU A 684 -7.48 -29.04 6.90
N ARG A 685 -8.21 -29.99 7.46
CA ARG A 685 -8.04 -31.43 7.21
C ARG A 685 -8.02 -31.78 5.72
N TYR A 686 -9.04 -31.37 4.97
CA TYR A 686 -9.12 -31.74 3.56
C TYR A 686 -8.03 -31.08 2.69
N PRO A 687 -7.76 -29.77 2.79
CA PRO A 687 -6.61 -29.16 2.10
C PRO A 687 -5.26 -29.85 2.39
N LEU A 688 -5.03 -30.28 3.64
CA LEU A 688 -3.81 -31.01 4.01
C LEU A 688 -3.78 -32.43 3.44
N GLU A 689 -4.91 -33.17 3.45
CA GLU A 689 -5.01 -34.49 2.80
C GLU A 689 -4.70 -34.43 1.29
N VAL A 690 -5.16 -33.34 0.63
CA VAL A 690 -4.81 -33.11 -0.79
C VAL A 690 -3.34 -32.78 -0.94
N PHE A 691 -2.80 -31.88 -0.07
CA PHE A 691 -1.38 -31.52 -0.08
C PHE A 691 -0.47 -32.75 0.09
N ASP A 692 -0.73 -33.57 1.08
CA ASP A 692 0.06 -34.78 1.37
C ASP A 692 0.02 -35.78 0.20
N ALA A 693 -1.16 -36.04 -0.36
CA ALA A 693 -1.32 -36.92 -1.49
C ALA A 693 -0.60 -36.41 -2.76
N VAL A 694 -0.59 -35.11 -2.99
CA VAL A 694 0.18 -34.45 -4.06
C VAL A 694 1.68 -34.55 -3.77
N ARG A 695 2.10 -34.22 -2.53
CA ARG A 695 3.52 -34.31 -2.12
C ARG A 695 4.11 -35.69 -2.29
N GLU A 696 3.33 -36.72 -2.04
CA GLU A 696 3.76 -38.14 -2.18
C GLU A 696 4.16 -38.50 -3.63
N VAL A 697 3.53 -37.88 -4.62
CA VAL A 697 3.77 -38.18 -6.05
C VAL A 697 4.65 -37.13 -6.75
N TRP A 698 4.81 -35.97 -6.17
CA TRP A 698 5.69 -34.90 -6.70
C TRP A 698 7.16 -35.25 -6.38
N PRO A 699 8.12 -34.98 -7.29
CA PRO A 699 9.52 -35.37 -7.05
C PRO A 699 10.05 -34.80 -5.72
N ALA A 700 10.78 -35.66 -4.99
CA ALA A 700 11.21 -35.33 -3.61
C ALA A 700 12.09 -34.07 -3.52
N ASP A 701 12.94 -33.85 -4.52
CA ASP A 701 13.86 -32.70 -4.59
C ASP A 701 13.21 -31.44 -5.21
N SER A 702 12.04 -31.58 -5.83
CA SER A 702 11.32 -30.42 -6.38
C SER A 702 10.46 -29.74 -5.32
N PRO A 703 10.51 -28.39 -5.22
CA PRO A 703 9.74 -27.66 -4.23
C PRO A 703 8.24 -27.72 -4.50
N MET A 704 7.48 -27.67 -3.42
CA MET A 704 6.02 -27.53 -3.43
C MET A 704 5.59 -26.39 -2.53
N THR A 705 4.87 -25.44 -3.09
CA THR A 705 4.36 -24.25 -2.40
C THR A 705 2.85 -24.30 -2.24
N VAL A 706 2.32 -23.45 -1.38
CA VAL A 706 0.88 -23.27 -1.20
C VAL A 706 0.52 -21.80 -1.27
N ARG A 707 -0.50 -21.46 -2.06
CA ARG A 707 -1.06 -20.12 -2.08
C ARG A 707 -2.28 -20.04 -1.19
N ILE A 708 -2.33 -19.05 -0.27
CA ILE A 708 -3.42 -18.86 0.69
C ILE A 708 -4.03 -17.45 0.58
N SER A 709 -5.31 -17.31 0.99
CA SER A 709 -5.90 -16.00 1.31
C SER A 709 -5.74 -15.75 2.81
N ALA A 710 -4.83 -14.85 3.16
CA ALA A 710 -4.47 -14.56 4.56
C ALA A 710 -5.55 -13.79 5.33
N THR A 711 -6.55 -13.26 4.66
CA THR A 711 -7.77 -12.69 5.24
C THR A 711 -8.88 -12.71 4.20
N ASP A 712 -10.12 -12.82 4.63
CA ASP A 712 -11.29 -12.77 3.75
C ASP A 712 -11.80 -11.33 3.55
N TRP A 713 -11.23 -10.33 4.23
CA TRP A 713 -11.69 -8.94 4.23
C TRP A 713 -13.19 -8.77 4.56
N ALA A 714 -13.77 -9.73 5.28
CA ALA A 714 -15.17 -9.78 5.67
C ALA A 714 -15.30 -10.20 7.13
N GLU A 715 -16.33 -9.68 7.79
CA GLU A 715 -16.61 -10.03 9.19
C GLU A 715 -16.91 -11.52 9.35
N GLY A 716 -16.34 -12.14 10.38
CA GLY A 716 -16.45 -13.56 10.63
C GLY A 716 -15.66 -14.47 9.69
N GLY A 717 -14.86 -13.89 8.79
CA GLY A 717 -13.95 -14.62 7.88
C GLY A 717 -12.60 -14.96 8.49
N THR A 718 -11.71 -15.49 7.64
CA THR A 718 -10.31 -15.80 7.99
C THR A 718 -9.58 -14.55 8.48
N THR A 719 -8.91 -14.65 9.61
CA THR A 719 -8.11 -13.60 10.23
C THR A 719 -6.62 -13.79 9.95
N ALA A 720 -5.80 -12.75 10.25
CA ALA A 720 -4.35 -12.86 10.16
C ALA A 720 -3.77 -13.93 11.10
N ASP A 721 -4.40 -14.17 12.26
CA ASP A 721 -3.99 -15.22 13.19
C ASP A 721 -4.30 -16.61 12.62
N ASP A 722 -5.47 -16.79 11.99
CA ASP A 722 -5.80 -18.01 11.26
C ASP A 722 -4.80 -18.26 10.13
N ALA A 723 -4.39 -17.23 9.38
CA ALA A 723 -3.43 -17.36 8.29
C ALA A 723 -2.06 -17.86 8.75
N VAL A 724 -1.56 -17.37 9.89
CA VAL A 724 -0.32 -17.89 10.51
C VAL A 724 -0.49 -19.37 10.88
N ALA A 725 -1.63 -19.76 11.47
CA ALA A 725 -1.90 -21.15 11.82
C ALA A 725 -2.02 -22.05 10.59
N VAL A 726 -2.67 -21.58 9.51
CA VAL A 726 -2.76 -22.27 8.21
C VAL A 726 -1.37 -22.47 7.60
N ALA A 727 -0.55 -21.41 7.55
CA ALA A 727 0.82 -21.48 7.05
C ALA A 727 1.69 -22.44 7.86
N ALA A 728 1.59 -22.41 9.18
CA ALA A 728 2.29 -23.35 10.07
C ALA A 728 1.90 -24.80 9.81
N ALA A 729 0.60 -25.07 9.57
CA ALA A 729 0.12 -26.41 9.27
C ALA A 729 0.69 -26.94 7.93
N PHE A 730 0.64 -26.14 6.86
CA PHE A 730 1.24 -26.55 5.57
C PHE A 730 2.76 -26.71 5.65
N ALA A 731 3.46 -25.85 6.37
CA ALA A 731 4.90 -25.98 6.59
C ALA A 731 5.25 -27.28 7.34
N ALA A 732 4.47 -27.64 8.37
CA ALA A 732 4.65 -28.91 9.09
C ALA A 732 4.41 -30.13 8.20
N HIS A 733 3.58 -30.03 7.17
CA HIS A 733 3.35 -31.06 6.16
C HIS A 733 4.35 -30.99 4.98
N GLY A 734 5.32 -30.08 4.99
CA GLY A 734 6.43 -30.02 4.04
C GLY A 734 6.29 -29.03 2.90
N ALA A 735 5.45 -28.00 3.05
CA ALA A 735 5.45 -26.87 2.13
C ALA A 735 6.78 -26.10 2.22
N ASP A 736 7.40 -25.83 1.08
CA ASP A 736 8.71 -25.17 0.99
C ASP A 736 8.63 -23.64 1.07
N ALA A 737 7.48 -23.07 0.69
CA ALA A 737 7.14 -21.66 0.85
C ALA A 737 5.62 -21.47 0.83
N VAL A 738 5.18 -20.32 1.34
CA VAL A 738 3.78 -19.87 1.31
C VAL A 738 3.67 -18.64 0.42
N ASP A 739 2.86 -18.70 -0.65
CA ASP A 739 2.46 -17.54 -1.46
C ASP A 739 1.26 -16.86 -0.78
N VAL A 740 1.47 -15.63 -0.31
CA VAL A 740 0.54 -14.94 0.58
C VAL A 740 -0.27 -13.92 -0.18
N SER A 741 -1.50 -14.29 -0.54
CA SER A 741 -2.53 -13.43 -1.11
C SER A 741 -3.61 -13.11 -0.07
N THR A 742 -4.70 -12.43 -0.47
CA THR A 742 -5.85 -12.12 0.39
C THR A 742 -7.15 -12.06 -0.41
N GLY A 743 -8.27 -12.24 0.26
CA GLY A 743 -9.60 -11.95 -0.24
C GLY A 743 -10.11 -12.89 -1.33
N GLN A 744 -11.07 -12.37 -2.08
CA GLN A 744 -11.83 -13.03 -3.17
C GLN A 744 -12.64 -14.25 -2.74
N VAL A 745 -12.86 -14.41 -1.43
CA VAL A 745 -13.60 -15.52 -0.83
C VAL A 745 -15.11 -15.29 -0.90
N VAL A 746 -15.53 -14.05 -0.65
CA VAL A 746 -16.95 -13.61 -0.68
C VAL A 746 -17.09 -12.32 -1.51
N PRO A 747 -18.25 -12.07 -2.13
CA PRO A 747 -18.41 -10.92 -3.04
C PRO A 747 -18.52 -9.56 -2.33
N ASP A 748 -18.84 -9.55 -1.04
CA ASP A 748 -19.02 -8.36 -0.21
C ASP A 748 -17.78 -8.01 0.62
N GLU A 749 -16.62 -8.57 0.27
CA GLU A 749 -15.34 -8.24 0.86
C GLU A 749 -14.97 -6.74 0.71
N ARG A 750 -14.21 -6.22 1.67
CA ARG A 750 -13.79 -4.80 1.68
C ARG A 750 -12.27 -4.69 1.87
N PRO A 751 -11.49 -4.98 0.84
CA PRO A 751 -10.03 -4.89 0.91
C PRO A 751 -9.56 -3.44 1.03
N ASP A 752 -8.54 -3.22 1.85
CA ASP A 752 -7.88 -1.92 1.98
C ASP A 752 -6.73 -1.83 0.96
N PHE A 753 -7.08 -1.54 -0.28
CA PHE A 753 -6.12 -1.47 -1.38
C PHE A 753 -5.05 -0.38 -1.19
N GLY A 754 -3.82 -0.67 -1.58
CA GLY A 754 -2.71 0.26 -1.55
C GLY A 754 -1.40 -0.42 -1.94
N ARG A 755 -0.29 0.35 -2.00
CA ARG A 755 1.04 -0.17 -2.31
C ARG A 755 1.42 -1.29 -1.32
N SER A 756 1.71 -2.49 -1.85
CA SER A 756 2.13 -3.67 -1.08
C SER A 756 1.15 -4.05 0.04
N TYR A 757 -0.18 -3.89 -0.18
CA TYR A 757 -1.20 -4.00 0.87
C TYR A 757 -1.32 -5.39 1.49
N GLN A 758 -0.88 -6.45 0.80
CA GLN A 758 -0.89 -7.83 1.32
C GLN A 758 0.42 -8.20 2.03
N THR A 759 1.49 -7.42 1.84
CA THR A 759 2.81 -7.69 2.44
C THR A 759 2.80 -7.86 3.97
N PRO A 760 1.99 -7.12 4.77
CA PRO A 760 1.97 -7.33 6.22
C PRO A 760 1.65 -8.75 6.66
N TYR A 761 0.84 -9.48 5.88
CA TYR A 761 0.51 -10.87 6.15
C TYR A 761 1.68 -11.81 5.84
N ALA A 762 2.37 -11.59 4.71
CA ALA A 762 3.58 -12.33 4.34
C ALA A 762 4.72 -12.07 5.34
N ASP A 763 4.95 -10.82 5.69
CA ASP A 763 5.92 -10.36 6.68
C ASP A 763 5.70 -11.07 8.04
N ARG A 764 4.45 -11.12 8.48
CA ARG A 764 4.08 -11.77 9.72
C ARG A 764 4.33 -13.28 9.67
N ILE A 765 3.86 -13.98 8.65
CA ILE A 765 4.05 -15.42 8.48
C ILE A 765 5.55 -15.75 8.48
N ARG A 766 6.35 -14.99 7.73
CA ARG A 766 7.79 -15.18 7.65
C ARG A 766 8.48 -15.03 9.01
N ASN A 767 8.21 -13.93 9.70
CA ASN A 767 8.96 -13.60 10.91
C ASN A 767 8.42 -14.31 12.18
N GLU A 768 7.16 -14.80 12.19
CA GLU A 768 6.66 -15.65 13.27
C GLU A 768 7.07 -17.11 13.13
N LEU A 769 7.09 -17.64 11.87
CA LEU A 769 7.29 -19.06 11.63
C LEU A 769 8.67 -19.42 11.09
N GLY A 770 9.44 -18.46 10.57
CA GLY A 770 10.68 -18.73 9.86
C GLY A 770 10.52 -19.48 8.53
N VAL A 771 9.31 -19.55 7.98
CA VAL A 771 9.00 -20.22 6.71
C VAL A 771 9.21 -19.23 5.55
N PRO A 772 9.83 -19.66 4.43
CA PRO A 772 9.93 -18.83 3.24
C PRO A 772 8.57 -18.36 2.74
N VAL A 773 8.49 -17.09 2.32
CA VAL A 773 7.24 -16.53 1.78
C VAL A 773 7.43 -15.87 0.42
N ILE A 774 6.40 -15.95 -0.40
CA ILE A 774 6.23 -15.21 -1.64
C ILE A 774 5.20 -14.12 -1.37
N ALA A 775 5.58 -12.85 -1.47
CA ALA A 775 4.62 -11.74 -1.30
C ALA A 775 4.08 -11.29 -2.65
N VAL A 776 2.78 -11.02 -2.69
CA VAL A 776 2.07 -10.48 -3.85
C VAL A 776 1.19 -9.31 -3.41
N GLY A 777 0.66 -8.54 -4.34
CA GLY A 777 -0.35 -7.50 -4.07
C GLY A 777 0.19 -6.07 -4.14
N ALA A 778 0.02 -5.44 -5.30
CA ALA A 778 0.44 -4.07 -5.60
C ALA A 778 1.93 -3.77 -5.30
N ILE A 779 2.80 -4.77 -5.46
CA ILE A 779 4.25 -4.60 -5.62
C ILE A 779 4.47 -4.27 -7.10
N SER A 780 5.03 -3.10 -7.42
CA SER A 780 5.04 -2.60 -8.80
C SER A 780 6.38 -2.04 -9.26
N SER A 781 7.29 -1.68 -8.36
CA SER A 781 8.61 -1.16 -8.68
C SER A 781 9.71 -2.09 -8.20
N TRP A 782 10.88 -2.03 -8.85
CA TRP A 782 12.06 -2.74 -8.39
C TRP A 782 12.53 -2.27 -7.01
N ASP A 783 12.26 -1.01 -6.70
CA ASP A 783 12.57 -0.41 -5.40
C ASP A 783 11.68 -0.96 -4.27
N ASP A 784 10.37 -1.28 -4.55
CA ASP A 784 9.54 -2.05 -3.62
C ASP A 784 10.17 -3.40 -3.32
N VAL A 785 10.58 -4.13 -4.37
CA VAL A 785 11.14 -5.48 -4.24
C VAL A 785 12.42 -5.44 -3.40
N ASN A 786 13.37 -4.54 -3.73
CA ASN A 786 14.61 -4.39 -2.97
C ASN A 786 14.36 -4.02 -1.50
N SER A 787 13.41 -3.09 -1.26
CA SER A 787 13.06 -2.66 0.10
C SER A 787 12.52 -3.80 0.97
N LEU A 788 11.62 -4.60 0.42
CA LEU A 788 10.98 -5.71 1.14
C LEU A 788 11.98 -6.83 1.45
N LEU A 789 12.84 -7.17 0.49
CA LEU A 789 13.86 -8.20 0.64
C LEU A 789 14.94 -7.80 1.65
N LEU A 790 15.50 -6.60 1.51
CA LEU A 790 16.58 -6.14 2.38
C LEU A 790 16.11 -5.94 3.82
N ALA A 791 14.87 -5.47 4.01
CA ALA A 791 14.23 -5.38 5.33
C ALA A 791 13.96 -6.75 5.99
N GLY A 792 14.06 -7.86 5.24
CA GLY A 792 13.75 -9.21 5.72
C GLY A 792 12.27 -9.44 6.00
N ARG A 793 11.41 -8.77 5.24
CA ARG A 793 9.94 -8.94 5.35
C ARG A 793 9.44 -10.11 4.52
N VAL A 794 10.09 -10.37 3.39
CA VAL A 794 9.73 -11.43 2.45
C VAL A 794 10.97 -12.05 1.85
N ASP A 795 10.82 -13.21 1.20
CA ASP A 795 11.93 -13.92 0.52
C ASP A 795 11.84 -13.81 -1.00
N LEU A 796 10.63 -13.78 -1.55
CA LEU A 796 10.34 -13.66 -2.97
C LEU A 796 9.20 -12.65 -3.16
N CYS A 797 9.19 -11.97 -4.33
CA CYS A 797 8.13 -11.05 -4.70
C CYS A 797 7.46 -11.50 -6.01
N ALA A 798 6.16 -11.74 -5.96
CA ALA A 798 5.35 -12.09 -7.13
C ALA A 798 4.68 -10.83 -7.70
N LEU A 799 4.92 -10.59 -9.00
CA LEU A 799 4.40 -9.46 -9.72
C LEU A 799 3.46 -9.93 -10.84
N GLY A 800 2.20 -9.48 -10.80
CA GLY A 800 1.20 -9.79 -11.83
C GLY A 800 1.14 -8.71 -12.92
N ARG A 801 0.39 -7.64 -12.67
CA ARG A 801 0.17 -6.53 -13.62
C ARG A 801 1.45 -5.91 -14.21
N PRO A 802 2.57 -5.74 -13.47
CA PRO A 802 3.81 -5.29 -14.09
C PRO A 802 4.29 -6.20 -15.22
N HIS A 803 4.21 -7.53 -15.05
CA HIS A 803 4.57 -8.49 -16.10
C HIS A 803 3.50 -8.66 -17.20
N LEU A 804 2.25 -8.24 -16.98
CA LEU A 804 1.27 -8.14 -18.07
C LEU A 804 1.58 -6.92 -18.96
N TYR A 805 1.93 -5.81 -18.34
CA TYR A 805 2.30 -4.58 -19.05
C TYR A 805 3.64 -4.71 -19.79
N ASP A 806 4.63 -5.29 -19.13
CA ASP A 806 5.99 -5.46 -19.64
C ASP A 806 6.52 -6.88 -19.36
N PRO A 807 6.48 -7.78 -20.34
CA PRO A 807 7.01 -9.15 -20.18
C PRO A 807 8.50 -9.20 -19.78
N HIS A 808 9.29 -8.15 -20.13
CA HIS A 808 10.71 -8.03 -19.85
C HIS A 808 11.01 -7.14 -18.62
N TRP A 809 10.00 -6.91 -17.76
CA TRP A 809 10.10 -6.04 -16.59
C TRP A 809 11.36 -6.32 -15.74
N THR A 810 11.71 -7.58 -15.51
CA THR A 810 12.87 -7.94 -14.68
C THR A 810 14.20 -7.52 -15.34
N LEU A 811 14.34 -7.68 -16.66
CA LEU A 811 15.53 -7.20 -17.39
C LEU A 811 15.58 -5.68 -17.43
N HIS A 812 14.44 -5.02 -17.60
CA HIS A 812 14.37 -3.55 -17.57
C HIS A 812 14.70 -3.01 -16.17
N ALA A 813 14.23 -3.65 -15.11
CA ALA A 813 14.61 -3.34 -13.74
C ALA A 813 16.12 -3.50 -13.48
N ALA A 814 16.77 -4.51 -14.10
CA ALA A 814 18.22 -4.67 -14.04
C ALA A 814 18.94 -3.53 -14.77
N ALA A 815 18.49 -3.18 -15.98
CA ALA A 815 19.06 -2.10 -16.77
C ALA A 815 18.92 -0.73 -16.09
N GLU A 816 17.77 -0.44 -15.46
CA GLU A 816 17.53 0.79 -14.70
C GLU A 816 18.48 0.93 -13.50
N GLN A 817 18.80 -0.18 -12.85
CA GLN A 817 19.75 -0.25 -11.73
C GLN A 817 21.21 -0.41 -12.16
N GLY A 818 21.50 -0.44 -13.46
CA GLY A 818 22.85 -0.66 -14.00
C GLY A 818 23.41 -2.06 -13.71
N TYR A 819 22.55 -3.03 -13.34
CA TYR A 819 22.95 -4.38 -13.02
C TYR A 819 23.16 -5.25 -14.27
N THR A 820 24.33 -5.90 -14.38
CA THR A 820 24.70 -6.78 -15.50
C THR A 820 25.14 -8.18 -15.07
N GLY A 821 24.90 -8.52 -13.79
CA GLY A 821 25.32 -9.79 -13.19
C GLY A 821 24.43 -10.98 -13.55
N PRO A 822 24.77 -12.18 -13.02
CA PRO A 822 24.13 -13.45 -13.40
C PRO A 822 22.67 -13.58 -12.96
N GLY A 823 22.22 -12.73 -12.04
CA GLY A 823 20.82 -12.72 -11.57
C GLY A 823 19.81 -12.27 -12.62
N ALA A 824 20.24 -11.55 -13.66
CA ALA A 824 19.37 -11.10 -14.77
C ALA A 824 20.12 -11.13 -16.11
N PRO A 825 20.54 -12.32 -16.61
CA PRO A 825 21.27 -12.43 -17.85
C PRO A 825 20.34 -12.13 -19.03
N TRP A 826 20.76 -11.17 -19.88
CA TRP A 826 20.05 -10.92 -21.14
C TRP A 826 20.24 -12.10 -22.09
N PRO A 827 19.18 -12.59 -22.74
CA PRO A 827 19.29 -13.58 -23.80
C PRO A 827 20.27 -13.12 -24.87
N LEU A 828 21.12 -14.02 -25.36
CA LEU A 828 22.17 -13.66 -26.33
C LEU A 828 21.65 -12.85 -27.54
N PRO A 829 20.50 -13.21 -28.15
CA PRO A 829 19.94 -12.45 -29.27
C PRO A 829 19.52 -11.02 -28.90
N TYR A 830 19.18 -10.77 -27.63
CA TYR A 830 18.71 -9.45 -27.16
C TYR A 830 19.83 -8.61 -26.52
N ARG A 831 21.02 -9.16 -26.38
CA ARG A 831 22.13 -8.52 -25.65
C ARG A 831 22.54 -7.17 -26.22
N ALA A 832 22.37 -6.97 -27.54
CA ALA A 832 22.62 -5.66 -28.18
C ALA A 832 21.67 -4.56 -27.65
N GLY A 833 20.48 -4.92 -27.22
CA GLY A 833 19.48 -4.01 -26.65
C GLY A 833 19.57 -3.80 -25.13
N SER A 834 20.51 -4.47 -24.43
CA SER A 834 20.63 -4.42 -22.96
C SER A 834 21.06 -3.05 -22.41
N ARG A 835 21.63 -2.18 -23.25
CA ARG A 835 21.96 -0.79 -22.88
C ARG A 835 20.81 0.09 -23.30
N ARG A 836 20.15 0.72 -22.33
CA ARG A 836 19.17 1.76 -22.63
C ARG A 836 19.86 2.82 -23.49
N PRO A 837 19.34 3.22 -24.66
CA PRO A 837 19.85 4.36 -25.39
C PRO A 837 19.87 5.54 -24.43
N PRO A 838 20.92 6.41 -24.44
CA PRO A 838 20.89 7.59 -23.61
C PRO A 838 19.60 8.32 -23.96
N THR A 839 18.70 8.42 -22.99
CA THR A 839 17.53 9.28 -23.10
C THR A 839 18.11 10.67 -23.29
N GLY A 840 18.03 11.19 -24.50
CA GLY A 840 18.40 12.58 -24.79
C GLY A 840 17.58 13.41 -23.77
N ARG A 841 18.23 13.93 -22.75
CA ARG A 841 17.73 15.08 -22.05
C ARG A 841 17.54 16.12 -23.15
N ALA A 842 16.30 16.40 -23.48
CA ALA A 842 16.00 17.66 -24.12
C ALA A 842 16.48 18.71 -23.11
N ASP A 843 17.70 19.19 -23.31
CA ASP A 843 18.19 20.39 -22.66
C ASP A 843 17.21 21.49 -23.07
N GLY A 844 16.27 21.73 -22.14
CA GLY A 844 15.35 22.85 -22.23
C GLY A 844 16.20 24.13 -22.24
N ARG A 845 16.31 24.74 -23.42
CA ARG A 845 16.59 26.17 -23.53
C ARG A 845 15.32 26.95 -23.24
#